data_4aea9a7bd67e623f0e14bf007efba9f6
#
_entry.id   4aea9a7bd67e623f0e14bf007efba9f6
#
_cell.length_a   1.000
_cell.length_b   1.000
_cell.length_c   1.000
_cell.angle_alpha   90.00
_cell.angle_beta   90.00
_cell.angle_gamma   90.00
#
_symmetry.space_group_name_H-M   'P 1'
#
loop_
_entity.id
_entity.type
_entity.pdbx_description
1 polymer ?
#
loop_
_entity_poly.entity_id
_entity_poly.type
_entity_poly.pdbx_seq_one_letter_code
_entity_poly.pdbx_strand_id
1 'polypeptide(L)'
;MYISFSVPEMYLMGERGCQNERKRKECEIMNKFGKFVCKYRVAIIIVALLLLIPSAIGMVATRINYDILTYLPDDVATIQGQNILSEQFNMGSFAVLIVDDDMRAKDILSMEDKIKEIECVDKVVGVYDVLGTQVPLDSLPDDVKEKISAEGKTPILVTFKTGIAADDTLKAIDDIRDIAKEKCAVAGLSATEDDMKDILNSEMAIYVVVAAVLCMIVLSIALDSYIVPLFLLGSIGIAILYNMGTNIMFGEISYITKAIASVLQLGVTMDFSIFLYHSYIKEKQTSKDIYEAMEKAITSTISSVVGSSITTIAGFLALCTMQLAIGRDIGLVMAKGVLIGLICVVTVLPATILVFDKIIEKTSHKVILPEFTHLIDFVVKHYKAAIIVFLILLVPAIYGNSHVNVYYNINSSLPESLASVPANKALADDFNMVSTQIALVNKDMPDSKVKAMLDEIDSLDGVEWSIAKAKITNGLVPDEMIDDDIKSIFESDKYQMIVINSSYETATNEENELVNKINDVIKKYDEDGILAGEAPLMKDLVEIADKDFNSVNISSIAVIFILMIFVFKSGSIPFILIAVIEFAIFVNMSCTCYANVTIPFVASIVIGTIQLGATVDYAILMTNKYLDARCDGRNKQESAKYALENSAKSIIVSASCFFAATCGVSIISKIDMIGSICTLISRGALISMVVVITMLPAFLMVFDKIICKTTKRTRHADIKY
;
A
#
# COMPACT_ATOMS: atom_id res chain seq x y z
N MET A 1 -20.90 53.64 17.05
CA MET A 1 -21.53 53.97 15.77
C MET A 1 -21.77 52.64 15.06
N TYR A 2 -22.96 52.05 15.28
CA TYR A 2 -23.37 50.75 14.72
C TYR A 2 -23.78 50.99 13.26
N ILE A 3 -23.08 50.31 12.33
CA ILE A 3 -23.56 50.22 10.95
C ILE A 3 -24.22 48.82 10.81
N SER A 4 -25.54 48.88 10.83
CA SER A 4 -26.42 47.77 10.53
C SER A 4 -26.33 47.46 9.03
N PHE A 5 -25.73 46.34 8.68
CA PHE A 5 -25.89 45.75 7.34
C PHE A 5 -27.13 44.88 7.34
N SER A 6 -28.08 45.28 6.53
CA SER A 6 -29.37 44.60 6.38
C SER A 6 -29.28 43.30 5.62
N VAL A 7 -29.89 42.26 6.19
CA VAL A 7 -30.01 40.86 5.73
C VAL A 7 -30.53 40.67 4.29
N PRO A 8 -31.17 41.62 3.56
CA PRO A 8 -31.66 41.40 2.21
C PRO A 8 -30.59 41.31 1.11
N GLU A 9 -29.39 41.86 1.27
CA GLU A 9 -28.39 41.87 0.20
C GLU A 9 -27.62 40.57 0.05
N MET A 10 -27.50 39.76 1.11
CA MET A 10 -26.83 38.47 1.06
C MET A 10 -27.68 37.38 0.39
N TYR A 11 -29.00 37.51 0.40
CA TYR A 11 -29.93 36.63 -0.32
C TYR A 11 -29.93 36.88 -1.82
N LEU A 12 -29.72 38.14 -2.24
CA LEU A 12 -29.67 38.54 -3.63
C LEU A 12 -28.34 38.14 -4.35
N MET A 13 -27.25 37.97 -3.58
CA MET A 13 -25.99 37.44 -4.14
C MET A 13 -26.03 35.93 -4.39
N GLY A 14 -26.77 35.17 -3.58
CA GLY A 14 -27.06 33.74 -3.84
C GLY A 14 -27.90 33.52 -5.09
N GLU A 15 -28.82 34.43 -5.42
CA GLU A 15 -29.69 34.29 -6.59
C GLU A 15 -29.02 34.67 -7.92
N ARG A 16 -28.05 35.60 -7.94
CA ARG A 16 -27.32 35.94 -9.18
C ARG A 16 -26.38 34.80 -9.65
N GLY A 17 -26.02 33.82 -8.79
CA GLY A 17 -25.26 32.64 -9.17
C GLY A 17 -26.10 31.49 -9.77
N CYS A 18 -27.43 31.55 -9.67
CA CYS A 18 -28.35 30.47 -10.07
C CYS A 18 -29.13 30.73 -11.36
N GLN A 19 -28.53 31.37 -12.38
CA GLN A 19 -29.17 31.57 -13.66
C GLN A 19 -29.25 30.32 -14.57
N ASN A 20 -28.89 29.13 -14.10
CA ASN A 20 -28.97 27.91 -14.87
C ASN A 20 -29.95 26.94 -14.19
N GLU A 21 -31.06 26.57 -14.85
CA GLU A 21 -32.09 25.64 -14.32
C GLU A 21 -31.48 24.33 -13.77
N ARG A 22 -30.36 23.89 -14.31
CA ARG A 22 -29.63 22.72 -13.87
C ARG A 22 -29.01 22.91 -12.47
N LYS A 23 -28.41 24.05 -12.19
CA LYS A 23 -27.88 24.41 -10.86
C LYS A 23 -28.99 24.55 -9.81
N ARG A 24 -30.14 25.08 -10.23
CA ARG A 24 -31.31 25.20 -9.34
C ARG A 24 -31.87 23.83 -8.97
N LYS A 25 -31.95 22.90 -9.91
CA LYS A 25 -32.34 21.49 -9.66
C LYS A 25 -31.34 20.76 -8.78
N GLU A 26 -30.04 20.94 -9.01
CA GLU A 26 -28.98 20.34 -8.17
C GLU A 26 -29.06 20.85 -6.73
N CYS A 27 -29.24 22.15 -6.50
CA CYS A 27 -29.41 22.75 -5.18
C CYS A 27 -30.70 22.27 -4.49
N GLU A 28 -31.77 22.09 -5.23
CA GLU A 28 -33.06 21.56 -4.71
C GLU A 28 -32.94 20.09 -4.28
N ILE A 29 -32.19 19.26 -5.02
CA ILE A 29 -31.94 17.86 -4.66
C ILE A 29 -31.09 17.79 -3.39
N MET A 30 -30.03 18.60 -3.27
CA MET A 30 -29.16 18.63 -2.10
C MET A 30 -29.91 19.10 -0.84
N ASN A 31 -30.80 20.11 -0.96
CA ASN A 31 -31.67 20.53 0.13
C ASN A 31 -32.65 19.43 0.56
N LYS A 32 -33.24 18.68 -0.38
CA LYS A 32 -34.10 17.53 -0.07
C LYS A 32 -33.32 16.44 0.68
N PHE A 33 -32.07 16.18 0.27
CA PHE A 33 -31.19 15.22 0.92
C PHE A 33 -30.85 15.67 2.36
N GLY A 34 -30.45 16.92 2.58
CA GLY A 34 -30.18 17.46 3.91
C GLY A 34 -31.40 17.30 4.84
N LYS A 35 -32.60 17.64 4.34
CA LYS A 35 -33.88 17.45 5.09
C LYS A 35 -34.13 15.98 5.42
N PHE A 36 -33.85 15.06 4.49
CA PHE A 36 -33.98 13.63 4.71
C PHE A 36 -33.08 13.16 5.86
N VAL A 37 -31.78 13.53 5.85
CA VAL A 37 -30.82 13.16 6.88
C VAL A 37 -31.23 13.70 8.25
N CYS A 38 -31.62 14.98 8.33
CA CYS A 38 -32.06 15.59 9.59
C CYS A 38 -33.34 14.93 10.14
N LYS A 39 -34.31 14.61 9.27
CA LYS A 39 -35.58 13.99 9.66
C LYS A 39 -35.41 12.56 10.17
N TYR A 40 -34.59 11.75 9.49
CA TYR A 40 -34.42 10.31 9.79
C TYR A 40 -33.15 9.99 10.58
N ARG A 41 -32.54 10.98 11.27
CA ARG A 41 -31.24 10.85 11.95
C ARG A 41 -31.09 9.62 12.85
N VAL A 42 -32.12 9.29 13.65
CA VAL A 42 -32.09 8.13 14.55
C VAL A 42 -32.13 6.83 13.75
N ALA A 43 -32.98 6.74 12.73
CA ALA A 43 -33.05 5.59 11.84
C ALA A 43 -31.73 5.35 11.10
N ILE A 44 -31.06 6.41 10.65
CA ILE A 44 -29.74 6.33 10.00
C ILE A 44 -28.71 5.72 10.94
N ILE A 45 -28.65 6.14 12.21
CA ILE A 45 -27.71 5.58 13.20
C ILE A 45 -28.03 4.10 13.45
N ILE A 46 -29.33 3.75 13.62
CA ILE A 46 -29.72 2.35 13.84
C ILE A 46 -29.34 1.48 12.65
N VAL A 47 -29.63 1.91 11.42
CA VAL A 47 -29.26 1.18 10.20
C VAL A 47 -27.74 1.06 10.09
N ALA A 48 -26.99 2.14 10.38
CA ALA A 48 -25.54 2.10 10.37
C ALA A 48 -25.00 1.06 11.38
N LEU A 49 -25.56 0.98 12.59
CA LEU A 49 -25.14 -0.02 13.58
C LEU A 49 -25.52 -1.45 13.16
N LEU A 50 -26.70 -1.65 12.56
CA LEU A 50 -27.12 -2.96 12.07
C LEU A 50 -26.24 -3.48 10.92
N LEU A 51 -25.80 -2.60 10.03
CA LEU A 51 -24.91 -2.95 8.92
C LEU A 51 -23.48 -3.32 9.37
N LEU A 52 -23.09 -3.02 10.61
CA LEU A 52 -21.82 -3.49 11.16
C LEU A 52 -21.76 -5.02 11.29
N ILE A 53 -22.90 -5.68 11.53
CA ILE A 53 -22.96 -7.15 11.68
C ILE A 53 -22.50 -7.86 10.39
N PRO A 54 -23.14 -7.64 9.22
CA PRO A 54 -22.66 -8.26 7.98
C PRO A 54 -21.26 -7.80 7.58
N SER A 55 -20.88 -6.56 7.93
CA SER A 55 -19.52 -6.08 7.67
C SER A 55 -18.46 -6.80 8.50
N ALA A 56 -18.75 -7.11 9.77
CA ALA A 56 -17.85 -7.89 10.60
C ALA A 56 -17.69 -9.33 10.08
N ILE A 57 -18.78 -9.94 9.62
CA ILE A 57 -18.74 -11.27 9.00
C ILE A 57 -17.90 -11.24 7.73
N GLY A 58 -18.13 -10.27 6.84
CA GLY A 58 -17.36 -10.12 5.60
C GLY A 58 -15.87 -9.86 5.83
N MET A 59 -15.53 -9.09 6.88
CA MET A 59 -14.14 -8.82 7.24
C MET A 59 -13.38 -10.10 7.65
N VAL A 60 -14.05 -10.99 8.41
CA VAL A 60 -13.47 -12.27 8.84
C VAL A 60 -13.40 -13.25 7.67
N ALA A 61 -14.39 -13.23 6.77
CA ALA A 61 -14.47 -14.13 5.62
C ALA A 61 -13.58 -13.70 4.44
N THR A 62 -13.02 -12.50 4.44
CA THR A 62 -12.10 -12.05 3.39
C THR A 62 -10.73 -12.71 3.59
N ARG A 63 -10.27 -13.46 2.59
CA ARG A 63 -8.93 -14.07 2.59
C ARG A 63 -7.86 -13.00 2.46
N ILE A 64 -6.75 -13.18 3.19
CA ILE A 64 -5.59 -12.30 3.11
C ILE A 64 -4.47 -13.05 2.41
N ASN A 65 -3.96 -12.47 1.34
CA ASN A 65 -2.82 -13.00 0.62
C ASN A 65 -1.54 -12.37 1.15
N TYR A 66 -0.62 -13.18 1.62
CA TYR A 66 0.67 -12.76 2.16
C TYR A 66 1.77 -12.81 1.11
N ASP A 67 1.66 -13.65 0.08
CA ASP A 67 2.66 -13.83 -0.96
C ASP A 67 2.60 -12.70 -2.00
N ILE A 68 3.66 -11.87 -2.03
CA ILE A 68 3.74 -10.77 -2.99
C ILE A 68 4.03 -11.22 -4.42
N LEU A 69 4.62 -12.40 -4.59
CA LEU A 69 4.97 -12.95 -5.91
C LEU A 69 3.73 -13.37 -6.70
N THR A 70 2.64 -13.71 -6.01
CA THR A 70 1.35 -14.00 -6.66
C THR A 70 0.68 -12.79 -7.31
N TYR A 71 1.22 -11.58 -7.10
CA TYR A 71 0.75 -10.36 -7.76
C TYR A 71 1.43 -10.07 -9.10
N LEU A 72 2.36 -10.95 -9.53
CA LEU A 72 2.90 -10.92 -10.88
C LEU A 72 1.81 -11.32 -11.90
N PRO A 73 1.86 -10.81 -13.14
CA PRO A 73 0.93 -11.20 -14.20
C PRO A 73 1.04 -12.71 -14.55
N ASP A 74 -0.10 -13.36 -14.81
CA ASP A 74 -0.17 -14.79 -15.12
C ASP A 74 0.55 -15.19 -16.42
N ASP A 75 0.80 -14.25 -17.33
CA ASP A 75 1.46 -14.47 -18.62
C ASP A 75 2.99 -14.48 -18.54
N VAL A 76 3.56 -14.22 -17.38
CA VAL A 76 5.01 -14.26 -17.16
C VAL A 76 5.50 -15.71 -17.13
N ALA A 77 6.62 -15.99 -17.80
CA ALA A 77 7.15 -17.36 -17.94
C ALA A 77 7.46 -18.02 -16.58
N THR A 78 7.94 -17.25 -15.62
CA THR A 78 8.27 -17.75 -14.28
C THR A 78 7.01 -18.19 -13.50
N ILE A 79 5.88 -17.47 -13.65
CA ILE A 79 4.59 -17.88 -13.08
C ILE A 79 4.08 -19.16 -13.75
N GLN A 80 4.23 -19.30 -15.08
CA GLN A 80 3.89 -20.55 -15.79
C GLN A 80 4.74 -21.71 -15.29
N GLY A 81 6.03 -21.47 -15.04
CA GLY A 81 6.94 -22.46 -14.44
C GLY A 81 6.50 -22.89 -13.04
N GLN A 82 6.10 -21.93 -12.20
CA GLN A 82 5.57 -22.22 -10.86
C GLN A 82 4.28 -23.04 -10.91
N ASN A 83 3.38 -22.78 -11.87
CA ASN A 83 2.18 -23.55 -12.08
C ASN A 83 2.52 -25.01 -12.51
N ILE A 84 3.52 -25.19 -13.38
CA ILE A 84 3.99 -26.52 -13.78
C ILE A 84 4.57 -27.28 -12.57
N LEU A 85 5.36 -26.63 -11.72
CA LEU A 85 5.87 -27.22 -10.48
C LEU A 85 4.72 -27.71 -9.59
N SER A 86 3.71 -26.86 -9.41
CA SER A 86 2.54 -27.19 -8.59
C SER A 86 1.71 -28.35 -9.20
N GLU A 87 1.40 -28.29 -10.49
CA GLU A 87 0.47 -29.22 -11.12
C GLU A 87 1.10 -30.57 -11.49
N GLN A 88 2.38 -30.59 -11.89
CA GLN A 88 3.03 -31.77 -12.43
C GLN A 88 4.02 -32.44 -11.48
N PHE A 89 4.58 -31.66 -10.54
CA PHE A 89 5.50 -32.20 -9.53
C PHE A 89 4.88 -32.25 -8.14
N ASN A 90 3.63 -31.83 -7.98
CA ASN A 90 2.96 -31.61 -6.69
C ASN A 90 3.79 -30.73 -5.73
N MET A 91 4.61 -29.85 -6.30
CA MET A 91 5.48 -28.92 -5.57
C MET A 91 4.90 -27.51 -5.70
N GLY A 92 3.81 -27.23 -4.99
CA GLY A 92 3.24 -25.89 -4.91
C GLY A 92 4.16 -24.93 -4.14
N SER A 93 4.83 -25.47 -3.11
CA SER A 93 5.87 -24.79 -2.35
C SER A 93 6.75 -25.79 -1.60
N PHE A 94 7.82 -25.29 -0.98
CA PHE A 94 8.69 -26.13 -0.15
C PHE A 94 9.21 -25.34 1.05
N ALA A 95 9.64 -26.08 2.06
CA ALA A 95 10.42 -25.59 3.20
C ALA A 95 11.59 -26.52 3.48
N VAL A 96 12.60 -26.01 4.15
CA VAL A 96 13.74 -26.79 4.61
C VAL A 96 13.75 -26.78 6.13
N LEU A 97 13.65 -27.98 6.71
CA LEU A 97 13.78 -28.17 8.14
C LEU A 97 15.24 -28.44 8.47
N ILE A 98 15.86 -27.58 9.25
CA ILE A 98 17.25 -27.70 9.70
C ILE A 98 17.25 -28.40 11.06
N VAL A 99 17.85 -29.56 11.13
CA VAL A 99 17.89 -30.40 12.32
C VAL A 99 19.31 -30.45 12.89
N ASP A 100 19.46 -30.35 14.20
CA ASP A 100 20.76 -30.53 14.88
C ASP A 100 21.24 -32.00 14.81
N ASP A 101 22.50 -32.23 14.44
CA ASP A 101 23.10 -33.57 14.30
C ASP A 101 23.19 -34.35 15.64
N ASP A 102 22.98 -33.71 16.77
CA ASP A 102 22.88 -34.35 18.07
C ASP A 102 21.59 -35.17 18.25
N MET A 103 20.62 -35.01 17.33
CA MET A 103 19.39 -35.79 17.26
C MET A 103 19.68 -37.19 16.69
N ARG A 104 19.20 -38.22 17.35
CA ARG A 104 19.40 -39.60 16.85
C ARG A 104 18.64 -39.83 15.56
N ALA A 105 19.25 -40.52 14.58
CA ALA A 105 18.64 -40.88 13.32
C ALA A 105 17.22 -41.45 13.45
N LYS A 106 16.96 -42.29 14.46
CA LYS A 106 15.65 -42.87 14.74
C LYS A 106 14.61 -41.82 15.15
N ASP A 107 15.02 -40.76 15.86
CA ASP A 107 14.12 -39.70 16.28
C ASP A 107 13.83 -38.78 15.13
N ILE A 108 14.82 -38.57 14.24
CA ILE A 108 14.65 -37.82 12.97
C ILE A 108 13.63 -38.52 12.08
N LEU A 109 13.81 -39.83 11.78
CA LEU A 109 12.86 -40.60 10.98
C LEU A 109 11.46 -40.63 11.59
N SER A 110 11.34 -40.75 12.92
CA SER A 110 10.03 -40.69 13.59
C SER A 110 9.37 -39.30 13.50
N MET A 111 10.16 -38.24 13.38
CA MET A 111 9.69 -36.89 13.14
C MET A 111 9.24 -36.73 11.67
N GLU A 112 10.05 -37.17 10.71
CA GLU A 112 9.71 -37.20 9.30
C GLU A 112 8.41 -37.95 9.02
N ASP A 113 8.23 -39.14 9.63
CA ASP A 113 6.99 -39.91 9.50
C ASP A 113 5.75 -39.13 9.97
N LYS A 114 5.86 -38.39 11.07
CA LYS A 114 4.77 -37.55 11.58
C LYS A 114 4.50 -36.35 10.67
N ILE A 115 5.55 -35.75 10.09
CA ILE A 115 5.41 -34.65 9.13
C ILE A 115 4.75 -35.14 7.84
N LYS A 116 5.07 -36.36 7.38
CA LYS A 116 4.41 -37.01 6.22
C LYS A 116 2.90 -37.24 6.43
N GLU A 117 2.42 -37.33 7.67
CA GLU A 117 0.99 -37.46 8.00
C GLU A 117 0.20 -36.15 7.88
N ILE A 118 0.85 -34.98 7.76
CA ILE A 118 0.18 -33.69 7.58
C ILE A 118 -0.46 -33.62 6.19
N GLU A 119 -1.74 -33.30 6.12
CA GLU A 119 -2.55 -33.39 4.90
C GLU A 119 -1.98 -32.61 3.70
N CYS A 120 -1.41 -31.44 3.94
CA CYS A 120 -0.84 -30.55 2.90
C CYS A 120 0.56 -31.00 2.45
N VAL A 121 1.28 -31.78 3.24
CA VAL A 121 2.61 -32.25 2.90
C VAL A 121 2.51 -33.30 1.78
N ASP A 122 3.38 -33.18 0.77
CA ASP A 122 3.49 -34.17 -0.31
C ASP A 122 4.64 -35.14 -0.03
N LYS A 123 5.87 -34.59 0.16
CA LYS A 123 7.06 -35.38 0.42
C LYS A 123 7.89 -34.78 1.54
N VAL A 124 8.56 -35.66 2.28
CA VAL A 124 9.60 -35.31 3.24
C VAL A 124 10.82 -36.12 2.88
N VAL A 125 11.92 -35.47 2.58
CA VAL A 125 13.14 -36.12 2.10
C VAL A 125 14.31 -35.65 2.95
N GLY A 126 14.78 -36.51 3.82
CA GLY A 126 15.97 -36.30 4.64
C GLY A 126 17.15 -37.16 4.16
N VAL A 127 18.30 -36.90 4.76
CA VAL A 127 19.54 -37.64 4.43
C VAL A 127 19.39 -39.15 4.75
N TYR A 128 18.67 -39.49 5.80
CA TYR A 128 18.47 -40.89 6.20
C TYR A 128 17.47 -41.65 5.33
N ASP A 129 16.59 -40.95 4.59
CA ASP A 129 15.74 -41.57 3.59
C ASP A 129 16.58 -42.05 2.38
N VAL A 130 17.64 -41.29 2.04
CA VAL A 130 18.49 -41.58 0.87
C VAL A 130 19.61 -42.59 1.21
N LEU A 131 20.24 -42.44 2.36
CA LEU A 131 21.43 -43.22 2.76
C LEU A 131 21.08 -44.47 3.61
N GLY A 132 19.87 -44.49 4.21
CA GLY A 132 19.51 -45.45 5.23
C GLY A 132 20.21 -45.22 6.58
N THR A 133 19.60 -45.71 7.67
CA THR A 133 20.09 -45.55 9.02
C THR A 133 21.37 -46.30 9.36
N GLN A 134 21.86 -47.16 8.44
CA GLN A 134 23.04 -48.01 8.66
C GLN A 134 24.36 -47.35 8.24
N VAL A 135 24.28 -46.20 7.49
CA VAL A 135 25.44 -45.48 7.02
C VAL A 135 25.68 -44.28 7.98
N PRO A 136 26.71 -44.31 8.86
CA PRO A 136 27.04 -43.13 9.67
C PRO A 136 27.46 -41.98 8.76
N LEU A 137 26.96 -40.76 9.01
CA LEU A 137 27.35 -39.56 8.25
C LEU A 137 28.87 -39.34 8.24
N ASP A 138 29.56 -39.74 9.31
CA ASP A 138 31.02 -39.66 9.44
C ASP A 138 31.80 -40.62 8.49
N SER A 139 31.12 -41.57 7.87
CA SER A 139 31.76 -42.49 6.90
C SER A 139 31.63 -42.05 5.46
N LEU A 140 30.97 -40.92 5.18
CA LEU A 140 30.85 -40.35 3.85
C LEU A 140 32.15 -39.60 3.43
N PRO A 141 32.47 -39.54 2.14
CA PRO A 141 33.49 -38.67 1.64
C PRO A 141 33.25 -37.21 2.03
N ASP A 142 34.32 -36.47 2.35
CA ASP A 142 34.23 -35.10 2.85
C ASP A 142 33.43 -34.17 1.93
N ASP A 143 33.59 -34.31 0.61
CA ASP A 143 32.87 -33.55 -0.43
C ASP A 143 31.35 -33.82 -0.48
N VAL A 144 30.93 -35.01 -0.02
CA VAL A 144 29.52 -35.38 0.11
C VAL A 144 29.00 -34.92 1.46
N LYS A 145 29.79 -35.11 2.53
CA LYS A 145 29.43 -34.75 3.89
C LYS A 145 29.17 -33.25 4.02
N GLU A 146 30.04 -32.38 3.46
CA GLU A 146 29.89 -30.93 3.46
C GLU A 146 28.60 -30.43 2.78
N LYS A 147 28.05 -31.19 1.83
CA LYS A 147 26.78 -30.85 1.14
C LYS A 147 25.55 -31.33 1.88
N ILE A 148 25.67 -32.34 2.74
CA ILE A 148 24.56 -33.03 3.40
C ILE A 148 24.46 -32.63 4.89
N SER A 149 25.57 -32.31 5.53
CA SER A 149 25.66 -31.86 6.92
C SER A 149 26.73 -30.78 7.04
N ALA A 150 26.36 -29.62 7.50
CA ALA A 150 27.26 -28.50 7.72
C ALA A 150 27.11 -27.96 9.14
N GLU A 151 28.22 -27.68 9.80
CA GLU A 151 28.28 -27.14 11.18
C GLU A 151 27.44 -27.90 12.22
N GLY A 152 27.31 -29.25 12.06
CA GLY A 152 26.52 -30.08 12.98
C GLY A 152 25.01 -29.97 12.75
N LYS A 153 24.58 -29.64 11.55
CA LYS A 153 23.17 -29.51 11.14
C LYS A 153 22.93 -30.29 9.86
N THR A 154 21.71 -30.84 9.75
CA THR A 154 21.26 -31.62 8.57
C THR A 154 19.95 -31.04 8.03
N PRO A 155 19.85 -30.73 6.72
CA PRO A 155 18.62 -30.25 6.11
C PRO A 155 17.67 -31.39 5.74
N ILE A 156 16.38 -31.17 5.93
CA ILE A 156 15.28 -32.06 5.47
C ILE A 156 14.38 -31.23 4.57
N LEU A 157 14.21 -31.64 3.32
CA LEU A 157 13.30 -31.00 2.38
C LEU A 157 11.86 -31.45 2.64
N VAL A 158 10.97 -30.49 2.80
CA VAL A 158 9.52 -30.72 2.91
C VAL A 158 8.83 -30.02 1.76
N THR A 159 8.08 -30.75 0.94
CA THR A 159 7.30 -30.18 -0.17
C THR A 159 5.81 -30.16 0.18
N PHE A 160 5.12 -29.13 -0.28
CA PHE A 160 3.70 -28.93 -0.05
C PHE A 160 2.93 -28.96 -1.35
N LYS A 161 1.70 -29.49 -1.30
CA LYS A 161 0.79 -29.57 -2.45
C LYS A 161 0.24 -28.23 -2.90
N THR A 162 0.22 -27.25 -1.99
CA THR A 162 -0.35 -25.92 -2.21
C THR A 162 0.72 -24.83 -2.25
N GLY A 163 0.37 -23.63 -2.73
CA GLY A 163 1.29 -22.51 -2.92
C GLY A 163 1.86 -21.96 -1.61
N ILE A 164 2.86 -21.09 -1.73
CA ILE A 164 3.73 -20.57 -0.66
C ILE A 164 2.94 -20.01 0.53
N ALA A 165 1.93 -19.15 0.27
CA ALA A 165 1.09 -18.51 1.30
C ALA A 165 -0.35 -19.07 1.32
N ALA A 166 -0.56 -20.31 0.86
CA ALA A 166 -1.86 -20.95 0.99
C ALA A 166 -2.17 -21.27 2.46
N ASP A 167 -3.43 -21.14 2.87
CA ASP A 167 -3.83 -21.37 4.27
C ASP A 167 -3.44 -22.77 4.76
N ASP A 168 -3.53 -23.78 3.88
CA ASP A 168 -3.14 -25.16 4.21
C ASP A 168 -1.63 -25.31 4.37
N THR A 169 -0.81 -24.60 3.56
CA THR A 169 0.65 -24.58 3.68
C THR A 169 1.08 -23.89 4.97
N LEU A 170 0.52 -22.70 5.27
CA LEU A 170 0.86 -21.96 6.50
C LEU A 170 0.47 -22.78 7.74
N LYS A 171 -0.67 -23.44 7.73
CA LYS A 171 -1.06 -24.36 8.81
C LYS A 171 -0.11 -25.56 8.92
N ALA A 172 0.34 -26.10 7.79
CA ALA A 172 1.31 -27.21 7.81
C ALA A 172 2.65 -26.76 8.39
N ILE A 173 3.11 -25.51 8.16
CA ILE A 173 4.29 -24.93 8.80
C ILE A 173 4.12 -24.87 10.32
N ASP A 174 2.96 -24.40 10.82
CA ASP A 174 2.64 -24.38 12.25
C ASP A 174 2.68 -25.80 12.84
N ASP A 175 2.03 -26.78 12.19
CA ASP A 175 2.00 -28.17 12.62
C ASP A 175 3.42 -28.81 12.61
N ILE A 176 4.27 -28.46 11.64
CA ILE A 176 5.67 -28.88 11.56
C ILE A 176 6.47 -28.30 12.74
N ARG A 177 6.31 -27.01 13.03
CA ARG A 177 6.97 -26.36 14.17
C ARG A 177 6.59 -27.01 15.51
N ASP A 178 5.33 -27.38 15.66
CA ASP A 178 4.83 -28.10 16.84
C ASP A 178 5.42 -29.51 16.99
N ILE A 179 5.66 -30.21 15.88
CA ILE A 179 6.29 -31.53 15.86
C ILE A 179 7.80 -31.43 16.10
N ALA A 180 8.45 -30.48 15.44
CA ALA A 180 9.91 -30.29 15.42
C ALA A 180 10.46 -29.71 16.74
N LYS A 181 9.69 -28.85 17.42
CA LYS A 181 10.04 -28.18 18.68
C LYS A 181 11.33 -27.35 18.58
N GLU A 182 12.00 -27.14 19.73
CA GLU A 182 13.17 -26.26 19.87
C GLU A 182 14.46 -26.77 19.18
N LYS A 183 14.49 -28.05 18.74
CA LYS A 183 15.68 -28.65 18.12
C LYS A 183 15.78 -28.52 16.62
N CYS A 184 14.79 -27.93 16.00
CA CYS A 184 14.71 -27.80 14.57
C CYS A 184 14.27 -26.38 14.19
N ALA A 185 14.86 -25.84 13.14
CA ALA A 185 14.46 -24.57 12.57
C ALA A 185 13.82 -24.80 11.20
N VAL A 186 12.74 -24.07 10.92
CA VAL A 186 12.04 -24.17 9.63
C VAL A 186 12.38 -22.95 8.80
N ALA A 187 13.02 -23.18 7.66
CA ALA A 187 13.45 -22.17 6.70
C ALA A 187 12.65 -22.25 5.39
N GLY A 188 12.75 -21.23 4.55
CA GLY A 188 12.09 -21.12 3.27
C GLY A 188 10.98 -20.06 3.26
N LEU A 189 10.49 -19.73 2.06
CA LEU A 189 9.51 -18.67 1.87
C LEU A 189 8.22 -18.91 2.65
N SER A 190 7.68 -20.14 2.66
CA SER A 190 6.44 -20.44 3.38
C SER A 190 6.55 -20.23 4.88
N ALA A 191 7.71 -20.53 5.49
CA ALA A 191 7.96 -20.26 6.90
C ALA A 191 8.04 -18.75 7.18
N THR A 192 8.60 -17.99 6.26
CA THR A 192 8.66 -16.52 6.32
C THR A 192 7.29 -15.87 6.23
N GLU A 193 6.43 -16.38 5.33
CA GLU A 193 5.06 -15.87 5.16
C GLU A 193 4.17 -16.18 6.38
N ASP A 194 4.39 -17.33 7.03
CA ASP A 194 3.69 -17.68 8.26
C ASP A 194 4.09 -16.74 9.42
N ASP A 195 5.37 -16.49 9.61
CA ASP A 195 5.87 -15.52 10.58
C ASP A 195 5.32 -14.10 10.31
N MET A 196 5.24 -13.70 9.04
CA MET A 196 4.70 -12.39 8.65
C MET A 196 3.21 -12.28 8.96
N LYS A 197 2.43 -13.33 8.71
CA LYS A 197 1.01 -13.44 9.06
C LYS A 197 0.80 -13.22 10.56
N ASP A 198 1.61 -13.86 11.39
CA ASP A 198 1.50 -13.78 12.85
C ASP A 198 1.81 -12.38 13.37
N ILE A 199 2.90 -11.75 12.91
CA ILE A 199 3.19 -10.35 13.26
C ILE A 199 2.04 -9.45 12.82
N LEU A 200 1.60 -9.55 11.58
CA LEU A 200 0.56 -8.67 11.05
C LEU A 200 -0.73 -8.77 11.87
N ASN A 201 -1.17 -10.00 12.18
CA ASN A 201 -2.37 -10.21 12.98
C ASN A 201 -2.24 -9.63 14.40
N SER A 202 -1.06 -9.67 15.00
CA SER A 202 -0.80 -9.08 16.31
C SER A 202 -0.76 -7.55 16.28
N GLU A 203 -0.29 -6.93 15.20
CA GLU A 203 -0.07 -5.50 15.09
C GLU A 203 -1.26 -4.72 14.53
N MET A 204 -2.10 -5.33 13.69
CA MET A 204 -3.22 -4.66 13.01
C MET A 204 -4.15 -3.87 13.94
N ALA A 205 -4.57 -4.48 15.06
CA ALA A 205 -5.42 -3.82 16.03
C ALA A 205 -4.73 -2.62 16.68
N ILE A 206 -3.43 -2.74 16.93
CA ILE A 206 -2.60 -1.69 17.55
C ILE A 206 -2.48 -0.50 16.59
N TYR A 207 -2.27 -0.72 15.30
CA TYR A 207 -2.20 0.34 14.29
C TYR A 207 -3.43 1.24 14.32
N VAL A 208 -4.63 0.62 14.29
CA VAL A 208 -5.90 1.37 14.27
C VAL A 208 -6.10 2.15 15.57
N VAL A 209 -5.81 1.53 16.72
CA VAL A 209 -5.97 2.18 18.03
C VAL A 209 -5.02 3.36 18.18
N VAL A 210 -3.75 3.20 17.84
CA VAL A 210 -2.75 4.27 17.94
C VAL A 210 -3.07 5.42 16.99
N ALA A 211 -3.41 5.11 15.74
CA ALA A 211 -3.85 6.12 14.78
C ALA A 211 -5.06 6.92 15.30
N ALA A 212 -6.06 6.22 15.85
CA ALA A 212 -7.25 6.85 16.41
C ALA A 212 -6.94 7.73 17.63
N VAL A 213 -6.08 7.26 18.56
CA VAL A 213 -5.66 8.03 19.74
C VAL A 213 -4.90 9.30 19.35
N LEU A 214 -3.94 9.19 18.43
CA LEU A 214 -3.17 10.35 17.98
C LEU A 214 -4.07 11.36 17.24
N CYS A 215 -4.98 10.89 16.37
CA CYS A 215 -5.98 11.77 15.75
C CYS A 215 -6.90 12.42 16.79
N MET A 216 -7.33 11.68 17.81
CA MET A 216 -8.13 12.22 18.91
C MET A 216 -7.42 13.40 19.59
N ILE A 217 -6.13 13.26 19.88
CA ILE A 217 -5.32 14.33 20.50
C ILE A 217 -5.28 15.57 19.60
N VAL A 218 -4.94 15.38 18.31
CA VAL A 218 -4.86 16.50 17.35
C VAL A 218 -6.20 17.21 17.22
N LEU A 219 -7.30 16.47 17.07
CA LEU A 219 -8.64 17.03 16.92
C LEU A 219 -9.11 17.72 18.21
N SER A 220 -8.78 17.21 19.39
CA SER A 220 -9.12 17.84 20.67
C SER A 220 -8.46 19.20 20.86
N ILE A 221 -7.27 19.41 20.28
CA ILE A 221 -6.56 20.70 20.27
C ILE A 221 -7.18 21.66 19.23
N ALA A 222 -7.64 21.11 18.11
CA ALA A 222 -8.05 21.88 16.94
C ALA A 222 -9.53 22.29 16.96
N LEU A 223 -10.40 21.50 17.56
CA LEU A 223 -11.84 21.71 17.61
C LEU A 223 -12.26 22.39 18.94
N ASP A 224 -13.52 22.77 19.02
CA ASP A 224 -14.12 23.51 20.14
C ASP A 224 -14.85 22.64 21.17
N SER A 225 -14.74 21.29 21.04
CA SER A 225 -15.34 20.33 21.98
C SER A 225 -14.54 19.05 22.03
N TYR A 226 -14.32 18.49 23.24
CA TYR A 226 -13.60 17.22 23.45
C TYR A 226 -14.37 15.98 23.00
N ILE A 227 -15.70 16.07 22.85
CA ILE A 227 -16.51 14.92 22.42
C ILE A 227 -16.65 14.82 20.90
N VAL A 228 -16.53 15.92 20.17
CA VAL A 228 -16.65 15.96 18.71
C VAL A 228 -15.63 15.05 18.02
N PRO A 229 -14.35 15.04 18.41
CA PRO A 229 -13.38 14.09 17.87
C PRO A 229 -13.85 12.64 17.94
N LEU A 230 -14.51 12.24 19.02
CA LEU A 230 -15.03 10.87 19.17
C LEU A 230 -16.12 10.57 18.12
N PHE A 231 -17.00 11.53 17.83
CA PHE A 231 -18.05 11.35 16.82
C PHE A 231 -17.48 11.35 15.39
N LEU A 232 -16.48 12.19 15.11
CA LEU A 232 -15.79 12.18 13.83
C LEU A 232 -15.10 10.82 13.61
N LEU A 233 -14.27 10.40 14.55
CA LEU A 233 -13.57 9.13 14.50
C LEU A 233 -14.51 7.92 14.50
N GLY A 234 -15.60 7.97 15.27
CA GLY A 234 -16.63 6.93 15.29
C GLY A 234 -17.31 6.75 13.93
N SER A 235 -17.66 7.86 13.27
CA SER A 235 -18.24 7.83 11.91
C SER A 235 -17.28 7.25 10.88
N ILE A 236 -15.99 7.59 10.97
CA ILE A 236 -14.96 7.06 10.09
C ILE A 236 -14.68 5.59 10.41
N GLY A 237 -14.67 5.21 11.70
CA GLY A 237 -14.54 3.83 12.14
C GLY A 237 -15.63 2.91 11.55
N ILE A 238 -16.88 3.38 11.53
CA ILE A 238 -17.98 2.68 10.85
C ILE A 238 -17.66 2.53 9.35
N ALA A 239 -17.19 3.57 8.70
CA ALA A 239 -16.83 3.53 7.28
C ALA A 239 -15.68 2.55 7.00
N ILE A 240 -14.65 2.49 7.87
CA ILE A 240 -13.54 1.54 7.77
C ILE A 240 -14.06 0.11 7.89
N LEU A 241 -14.91 -0.18 8.88
CA LEU A 241 -15.49 -1.51 9.06
C LEU A 241 -16.35 -1.93 7.86
N TYR A 242 -17.11 -1.01 7.25
CA TYR A 242 -17.84 -1.29 6.01
C TYR A 242 -16.89 -1.57 4.85
N ASN A 243 -15.81 -0.80 4.72
CA ASN A 243 -14.82 -1.00 3.68
C ASN A 243 -14.15 -2.38 3.83
N MET A 244 -13.70 -2.72 5.04
CA MET A 244 -13.08 -4.02 5.30
C MET A 244 -14.05 -5.18 5.08
N GLY A 245 -15.31 -5.04 5.56
CA GLY A 245 -16.32 -6.09 5.40
C GLY A 245 -16.78 -6.32 3.97
N THR A 246 -16.76 -5.30 3.13
CA THR A 246 -17.12 -5.43 1.71
C THR A 246 -15.98 -5.94 0.84
N ASN A 247 -14.77 -6.13 1.37
CA ASN A 247 -13.66 -6.74 0.63
C ASN A 247 -13.90 -8.19 0.22
N ILE A 248 -14.81 -8.89 0.90
CA ILE A 248 -15.27 -10.23 0.51
C ILE A 248 -15.71 -10.31 -0.96
N MET A 249 -16.13 -9.18 -1.55
CA MET A 249 -16.50 -9.10 -2.98
C MET A 249 -15.31 -9.30 -3.93
N PHE A 250 -14.09 -9.12 -3.44
CA PHE A 250 -12.85 -9.32 -4.21
C PHE A 250 -12.28 -10.73 -4.02
N GLY A 251 -12.84 -11.52 -3.07
CA GLY A 251 -12.34 -12.84 -2.70
C GLY A 251 -11.17 -12.76 -1.74
N GLU A 252 -10.06 -12.16 -2.17
CA GLU A 252 -8.86 -11.93 -1.36
C GLU A 252 -8.32 -10.51 -1.52
N ILE A 253 -7.52 -10.08 -0.56
CA ILE A 253 -6.78 -8.81 -0.58
C ILE A 253 -5.37 -9.03 -0.04
N SER A 254 -4.42 -8.20 -0.50
CA SER A 254 -3.05 -8.19 0.03
C SER A 254 -3.02 -7.81 1.50
N TYR A 255 -2.07 -8.41 2.25
CA TYR A 255 -1.75 -8.00 3.61
C TYR A 255 -1.35 -6.52 3.68
N ILE A 256 -0.64 -6.01 2.67
CA ILE A 256 -0.26 -4.59 2.55
C ILE A 256 -1.52 -3.72 2.46
N THR A 257 -2.46 -4.09 1.59
CA THR A 257 -3.74 -3.40 1.44
C THR A 257 -4.52 -3.41 2.75
N LYS A 258 -4.62 -4.56 3.43
CA LYS A 258 -5.29 -4.69 4.73
C LYS A 258 -4.68 -3.75 5.78
N ALA A 259 -3.35 -3.70 5.86
CA ALA A 259 -2.64 -2.89 6.85
C ALA A 259 -2.82 -1.39 6.63
N ILE A 260 -2.58 -0.92 5.40
CA ILE A 260 -2.56 0.51 5.11
C ILE A 260 -3.94 1.11 4.86
N ALA A 261 -4.90 0.33 4.32
CA ALA A 261 -6.21 0.85 3.93
C ALA A 261 -6.98 1.46 5.09
N SER A 262 -6.96 0.83 6.27
CA SER A 262 -7.64 1.33 7.46
C SER A 262 -7.09 2.68 7.94
N VAL A 263 -5.76 2.82 7.94
CA VAL A 263 -5.05 4.02 8.39
C VAL A 263 -5.18 5.15 7.37
N LEU A 264 -5.00 4.82 6.08
CA LEU A 264 -5.18 5.81 5.00
C LEU A 264 -6.61 6.30 4.91
N GLN A 265 -7.59 5.42 5.01
CA GLN A 265 -9.00 5.82 4.98
C GLN A 265 -9.32 6.75 6.14
N LEU A 266 -8.81 6.48 7.36
CA LEU A 266 -8.95 7.38 8.49
C LEU A 266 -8.40 8.77 8.18
N GLY A 267 -7.19 8.86 7.64
CA GLY A 267 -6.55 10.13 7.29
C GLY A 267 -7.32 10.88 6.20
N VAL A 268 -7.59 10.23 5.07
CA VAL A 268 -8.22 10.86 3.89
C VAL A 268 -9.67 11.29 4.14
N THR A 269 -10.45 10.51 4.89
CA THR A 269 -11.87 10.86 5.13
C THR A 269 -12.08 11.84 6.28
N MET A 270 -11.04 12.07 7.10
CA MET A 270 -11.09 13.03 8.19
C MET A 270 -11.37 14.45 7.69
N ASP A 271 -10.80 14.83 6.57
CA ASP A 271 -10.95 16.16 5.97
C ASP A 271 -12.41 16.51 5.70
N PHE A 272 -13.16 15.57 5.13
CA PHE A 272 -14.57 15.74 4.84
C PHE A 272 -15.40 15.93 6.12
N SER A 273 -15.04 15.21 7.17
CA SER A 273 -15.68 15.29 8.49
C SER A 273 -15.43 16.65 9.15
N ILE A 274 -14.20 17.13 9.13
CA ILE A 274 -13.81 18.45 9.67
C ILE A 274 -14.53 19.57 8.90
N PHE A 275 -14.60 19.47 7.58
CA PHE A 275 -15.30 20.44 6.74
C PHE A 275 -16.78 20.55 7.08
N LEU A 276 -17.46 19.41 7.20
CA LEU A 276 -18.87 19.38 7.57
C LEU A 276 -19.08 20.02 8.95
N TYR A 277 -18.27 19.65 9.93
CA TYR A 277 -18.39 20.17 11.28
C TYR A 277 -18.15 21.70 11.32
N HIS A 278 -17.11 22.22 10.68
CA HIS A 278 -16.88 23.67 10.60
C HIS A 278 -18.03 24.41 9.90
N SER A 279 -18.57 23.83 8.83
CA SER A 279 -19.75 24.39 8.15
C SER A 279 -20.98 24.41 9.08
N TYR A 280 -21.20 23.33 9.84
CA TYR A 280 -22.28 23.26 10.81
C TYR A 280 -22.16 24.34 11.92
N ILE A 281 -20.97 24.49 12.52
CA ILE A 281 -20.75 25.51 13.55
C ILE A 281 -20.99 26.92 13.01
N LYS A 282 -20.52 27.20 11.78
CA LYS A 282 -20.73 28.48 11.12
C LYS A 282 -22.23 28.77 10.87
N GLU A 283 -22.96 27.79 10.35
CA GLU A 283 -24.40 27.90 10.08
C GLU A 283 -25.22 27.97 11.38
N LYS A 284 -24.79 27.30 12.45
CA LYS A 284 -25.45 27.34 13.78
C LYS A 284 -25.50 28.77 14.37
N GLN A 285 -24.55 29.62 14.03
CA GLN A 285 -24.51 31.03 14.48
C GLN A 285 -25.59 31.90 13.81
N THR A 286 -26.05 31.54 12.62
CA THR A 286 -26.94 32.34 11.77
C THR A 286 -28.32 31.75 11.58
N SER A 287 -28.50 30.46 11.85
CA SER A 287 -29.76 29.74 11.64
C SER A 287 -30.66 29.77 12.87
N LYS A 288 -31.97 29.57 12.67
CA LYS A 288 -32.99 29.60 13.73
C LYS A 288 -32.96 28.41 14.67
N ASP A 289 -32.60 27.24 14.11
CA ASP A 289 -32.49 26.01 14.87
C ASP A 289 -31.33 25.13 14.33
N ILE A 290 -30.98 24.08 15.09
CA ILE A 290 -29.88 23.14 14.79
C ILE A 290 -30.16 22.33 13.53
N TYR A 291 -31.41 22.07 13.18
CA TYR A 291 -31.78 21.27 12.01
C TYR A 291 -31.60 22.09 10.73
N GLU A 292 -32.05 23.36 10.73
CA GLU A 292 -31.84 24.30 9.64
C GLU A 292 -30.33 24.53 9.41
N ALA A 293 -29.56 24.67 10.50
CA ALA A 293 -28.11 24.81 10.44
C ALA A 293 -27.46 23.59 9.77
N MET A 294 -27.85 22.38 10.16
CA MET A 294 -27.29 21.15 9.60
C MET A 294 -27.73 20.94 8.14
N GLU A 295 -28.97 21.24 7.76
CA GLU A 295 -29.42 21.20 6.36
C GLU A 295 -28.55 22.09 5.46
N LYS A 296 -28.28 23.34 5.90
CA LYS A 296 -27.43 24.27 5.16
C LYS A 296 -25.98 23.78 5.13
N ALA A 297 -25.47 23.26 6.25
CA ALA A 297 -24.12 22.71 6.33
C ALA A 297 -23.95 21.53 5.36
N ILE A 298 -24.85 20.56 5.35
CA ILE A 298 -24.84 19.44 4.42
C ILE A 298 -24.86 19.95 2.97
N THR A 299 -25.77 20.87 2.64
CA THR A 299 -25.96 21.39 1.29
C THR A 299 -24.73 22.14 0.79
N SER A 300 -24.10 22.97 1.62
CA SER A 300 -22.89 23.72 1.27
C SER A 300 -21.65 22.84 1.15
N THR A 301 -21.57 21.79 2.00
CA THR A 301 -20.41 20.91 2.07
C THR A 301 -20.41 19.84 0.99
N ILE A 302 -21.56 19.24 0.67
CA ILE A 302 -21.66 18.17 -0.36
C ILE A 302 -21.02 18.59 -1.68
N SER A 303 -21.30 19.80 -2.16
CA SER A 303 -20.77 20.27 -3.46
C SER A 303 -19.24 20.31 -3.50
N SER A 304 -18.61 20.72 -2.40
CA SER A 304 -17.14 20.81 -2.29
C SER A 304 -16.51 19.44 -2.04
N VAL A 305 -17.10 18.66 -1.14
CA VAL A 305 -16.58 17.35 -0.71
C VAL A 305 -16.73 16.31 -1.82
N VAL A 306 -17.84 16.30 -2.56
CA VAL A 306 -18.01 15.38 -3.71
C VAL A 306 -16.96 15.66 -4.79
N GLY A 307 -16.69 16.95 -5.09
CA GLY A 307 -15.67 17.32 -6.07
C GLY A 307 -14.27 16.83 -5.66
N SER A 308 -13.91 17.01 -4.42
CA SER A 308 -12.67 16.54 -3.81
C SER A 308 -12.61 14.99 -3.77
N SER A 309 -13.67 14.33 -3.26
CA SER A 309 -13.68 12.85 -3.21
C SER A 309 -13.54 12.19 -4.57
N ILE A 310 -14.07 12.78 -5.65
CA ILE A 310 -13.92 12.25 -7.00
C ILE A 310 -12.45 12.28 -7.44
N THR A 311 -11.72 13.36 -7.13
CA THR A 311 -10.28 13.43 -7.46
C THR A 311 -9.46 12.42 -6.68
N THR A 312 -9.78 12.23 -5.40
CA THR A 312 -9.11 11.24 -4.55
C THR A 312 -9.42 9.80 -4.99
N ILE A 313 -10.69 9.48 -5.29
CA ILE A 313 -11.09 8.17 -5.83
C ILE A 313 -10.37 7.89 -7.15
N ALA A 314 -10.31 8.88 -8.04
CA ALA A 314 -9.64 8.72 -9.32
C ALA A 314 -8.12 8.57 -9.18
N GLY A 315 -7.51 9.26 -8.21
CA GLY A 315 -6.11 9.05 -7.86
C GLY A 315 -5.85 7.59 -7.46
N PHE A 316 -6.66 7.03 -6.56
CA PHE A 316 -6.52 5.61 -6.19
C PHE A 316 -6.81 4.66 -7.35
N LEU A 317 -7.81 4.95 -8.19
CA LEU A 317 -8.10 4.13 -9.38
C LEU A 317 -6.97 4.17 -10.42
N ALA A 318 -6.13 5.20 -10.44
CA ALA A 318 -4.96 5.23 -11.31
C ALA A 318 -3.95 4.11 -10.97
N LEU A 319 -3.91 3.62 -9.72
CA LEU A 319 -3.12 2.43 -9.35
C LEU A 319 -3.55 1.17 -10.12
N CYS A 320 -4.80 1.10 -10.58
CA CYS A 320 -5.28 -0.04 -11.38
C CYS A 320 -4.63 -0.12 -12.77
N THR A 321 -3.82 0.86 -13.17
CA THR A 321 -3.02 0.82 -14.42
C THR A 321 -1.73 0.04 -14.27
N MET A 322 -1.37 -0.40 -13.06
CA MET A 322 -0.23 -1.28 -12.81
C MET A 322 -0.43 -2.65 -13.47
N GLN A 323 0.68 -3.24 -13.92
CA GLN A 323 0.73 -4.63 -14.32
C GLN A 323 0.70 -5.54 -13.08
N LEU A 324 1.39 -5.12 -12.00
CA LEU A 324 1.31 -5.80 -10.72
C LEU A 324 -0.12 -5.71 -10.15
N ALA A 325 -0.73 -6.86 -9.87
CA ALA A 325 -2.10 -6.92 -9.37
C ALA A 325 -2.30 -6.23 -8.01
N ILE A 326 -1.23 -6.02 -7.24
CA ILE A 326 -1.26 -5.28 -5.97
C ILE A 326 -1.72 -3.84 -6.16
N GLY A 327 -1.40 -3.19 -7.28
CA GLY A 327 -1.90 -1.84 -7.60
C GLY A 327 -3.41 -1.80 -7.75
N ARG A 328 -3.98 -2.80 -8.42
CA ARG A 328 -5.43 -2.97 -8.56
C ARG A 328 -6.09 -3.22 -7.20
N ASP A 329 -5.47 -4.03 -6.36
CA ASP A 329 -5.98 -4.33 -5.02
C ASP A 329 -6.03 -3.07 -4.14
N ILE A 330 -4.91 -2.38 -3.94
CA ILE A 330 -4.84 -1.13 -3.18
C ILE A 330 -5.79 -0.09 -3.79
N GLY A 331 -5.77 0.09 -5.11
CA GLY A 331 -6.56 1.08 -5.83
C GLY A 331 -8.07 0.91 -5.62
N LEU A 332 -8.60 -0.30 -5.80
CA LEU A 332 -10.02 -0.58 -5.64
C LEU A 332 -10.49 -0.49 -4.19
N VAL A 333 -9.73 -1.06 -3.25
CA VAL A 333 -10.08 -1.03 -1.82
C VAL A 333 -10.08 0.40 -1.30
N MET A 334 -9.09 1.22 -1.68
CA MET A 334 -9.01 2.62 -1.27
C MET A 334 -10.09 3.49 -1.93
N ALA A 335 -10.31 3.36 -3.23
CA ALA A 335 -11.37 4.09 -3.93
C ALA A 335 -12.76 3.80 -3.34
N LYS A 336 -13.06 2.52 -3.08
CA LYS A 336 -14.27 2.08 -2.38
C LYS A 336 -14.34 2.65 -0.96
N GLY A 337 -13.23 2.63 -0.22
CA GLY A 337 -13.12 3.17 1.12
C GLY A 337 -13.44 4.66 1.19
N VAL A 338 -12.92 5.47 0.26
CA VAL A 338 -13.23 6.90 0.18
C VAL A 338 -14.71 7.13 -0.15
N LEU A 339 -15.28 6.34 -1.07
CA LEU A 339 -16.72 6.44 -1.41
C LEU A 339 -17.61 6.12 -0.21
N ILE A 340 -17.32 5.04 0.52
CA ILE A 340 -18.05 4.65 1.74
C ILE A 340 -17.86 5.72 2.83
N GLY A 341 -16.63 6.23 2.98
CA GLY A 341 -16.32 7.32 3.90
C GLY A 341 -17.14 8.57 3.61
N LEU A 342 -17.22 8.98 2.35
CA LEU A 342 -18.06 10.11 1.91
C LEU A 342 -19.53 9.90 2.30
N ILE A 343 -20.08 8.71 2.05
CA ILE A 343 -21.47 8.38 2.40
C ILE A 343 -21.66 8.50 3.92
N CYS A 344 -20.77 7.96 4.73
CA CYS A 344 -20.85 8.04 6.20
C CYS A 344 -20.74 9.49 6.70
N VAL A 345 -19.85 10.29 6.12
CA VAL A 345 -19.68 11.71 6.49
C VAL A 345 -20.93 12.54 6.19
N VAL A 346 -21.65 12.28 5.09
CA VAL A 346 -22.85 13.06 4.77
C VAL A 346 -24.14 12.49 5.35
N THR A 347 -24.13 11.31 5.97
CA THR A 347 -25.30 10.64 6.55
C THR A 347 -25.14 10.37 8.04
N VAL A 348 -24.17 9.53 8.44
CA VAL A 348 -23.98 9.06 9.81
C VAL A 348 -23.47 10.19 10.71
N LEU A 349 -22.46 10.94 10.26
CA LEU A 349 -21.88 12.02 11.07
C LEU A 349 -22.88 13.12 11.39
N PRO A 350 -23.65 13.72 10.43
CA PRO A 350 -24.66 14.73 10.75
C PRO A 350 -25.74 14.20 11.68
N ALA A 351 -26.18 12.95 11.47
CA ALA A 351 -27.16 12.31 12.33
C ALA A 351 -26.66 12.19 13.77
N THR A 352 -25.40 11.80 13.96
CA THR A 352 -24.76 11.67 15.27
C THR A 352 -24.59 13.03 15.95
N ILE A 353 -24.12 14.05 15.24
CA ILE A 353 -23.96 15.42 15.76
C ILE A 353 -25.31 15.94 16.25
N LEU A 354 -26.39 15.80 15.46
CA LEU A 354 -27.73 16.29 15.84
C LEU A 354 -28.34 15.57 17.05
N VAL A 355 -28.10 14.26 17.18
CA VAL A 355 -28.62 13.50 18.34
C VAL A 355 -27.88 13.89 19.62
N PHE A 356 -26.58 14.16 19.53
CA PHE A 356 -25.74 14.46 20.68
C PHE A 356 -25.39 15.94 20.85
N ASP A 357 -26.05 16.87 20.14
CA ASP A 357 -25.74 18.31 20.15
C ASP A 357 -25.67 18.91 21.55
N LYS A 358 -26.58 18.49 22.45
CA LYS A 358 -26.58 18.94 23.87
C LYS A 358 -25.34 18.51 24.65
N ILE A 359 -24.75 17.37 24.31
CA ILE A 359 -23.52 16.87 24.94
C ILE A 359 -22.33 17.66 24.38
N ILE A 360 -22.34 17.95 23.07
CA ILE A 360 -21.33 18.79 22.41
C ILE A 360 -21.25 20.16 23.08
N GLU A 361 -22.39 20.80 23.30
CA GLU A 361 -22.44 22.11 23.97
C GLU A 361 -21.90 22.07 25.41
N LYS A 362 -22.17 21.01 26.17
CA LYS A 362 -21.68 20.85 27.55
C LYS A 362 -20.17 20.62 27.62
N THR A 363 -19.56 20.08 26.57
CA THR A 363 -18.13 19.75 26.50
C THR A 363 -17.36 20.78 25.68
N SER A 364 -17.99 21.90 25.32
CA SER A 364 -17.34 22.92 24.52
C SER A 364 -16.26 23.66 25.31
N HIS A 365 -15.17 23.98 24.63
CA HIS A 365 -14.04 24.73 25.16
C HIS A 365 -13.51 25.75 24.14
N LYS A 366 -12.69 26.68 24.58
CA LYS A 366 -12.05 27.60 23.67
C LYS A 366 -11.01 26.84 22.81
N VAL A 367 -11.08 27.02 21.49
CA VAL A 367 -10.10 26.44 20.56
C VAL A 367 -8.70 26.85 20.95
N ILE A 368 -7.81 25.85 21.11
CA ILE A 368 -6.42 26.07 21.54
C ILE A 368 -5.55 26.51 20.35
N LEU A 369 -5.93 26.08 19.13
CA LEU A 369 -5.18 26.39 17.92
C LEU A 369 -5.17 27.92 17.66
N PRO A 370 -3.99 28.58 17.53
CA PRO A 370 -3.90 30.02 17.33
C PRO A 370 -4.41 30.44 15.94
N GLU A 371 -4.73 31.73 15.81
CA GLU A 371 -4.96 32.35 14.51
C GLU A 371 -3.61 32.60 13.82
N PHE A 372 -3.47 32.16 12.57
CA PHE A 372 -2.22 32.24 11.81
C PHE A 372 -2.04 33.56 11.04
N THR A 373 -2.56 34.69 11.57
CA THR A 373 -2.58 35.98 10.90
C THR A 373 -1.18 36.48 10.47
N HIS A 374 -0.18 36.34 11.34
CA HIS A 374 1.20 36.71 11.02
C HIS A 374 1.81 35.86 9.89
N LEU A 375 1.54 34.57 9.88
CA LEU A 375 1.98 33.64 8.81
C LEU A 375 1.34 34.04 7.47
N ILE A 376 0.04 34.29 7.48
CA ILE A 376 -0.74 34.68 6.29
C ILE A 376 -0.19 35.98 5.70
N ASP A 377 0.00 37.02 6.53
CA ASP A 377 0.55 38.31 6.08
C ASP A 377 1.98 38.15 5.54
N PHE A 378 2.80 37.30 6.17
CA PHE A 378 4.15 36.99 5.71
C PHE A 378 4.15 36.33 4.33
N VAL A 379 3.32 35.27 4.12
CA VAL A 379 3.21 34.54 2.84
C VAL A 379 2.74 35.50 1.73
N VAL A 380 1.69 36.26 1.97
CA VAL A 380 1.14 37.19 0.96
C VAL A 380 2.14 38.29 0.60
N LYS A 381 2.88 38.84 1.60
CA LYS A 381 3.90 39.89 1.39
C LYS A 381 5.10 39.37 0.59
N HIS A 382 5.55 38.13 0.85
CA HIS A 382 6.79 37.59 0.30
C HIS A 382 6.55 36.56 -0.84
N TYR A 383 5.41 36.62 -1.54
CA TYR A 383 5.04 35.63 -2.59
C TYR A 383 6.08 35.47 -3.70
N LYS A 384 6.82 36.55 -4.06
CA LYS A 384 7.89 36.47 -5.07
C LYS A 384 9.09 35.65 -4.56
N ALA A 385 9.42 35.78 -3.27
CA ALA A 385 10.47 34.96 -2.66
C ALA A 385 10.08 33.48 -2.62
N ALA A 386 8.80 33.16 -2.38
CA ALA A 386 8.32 31.78 -2.42
C ALA A 386 8.54 31.12 -3.81
N ILE A 387 8.33 31.86 -4.91
CA ILE A 387 8.62 31.36 -6.27
C ILE A 387 10.12 31.14 -6.47
N ILE A 388 10.97 32.04 -5.97
CA ILE A 388 12.44 31.88 -6.08
C ILE A 388 12.88 30.64 -5.30
N VAL A 389 12.37 30.45 -4.07
CA VAL A 389 12.66 29.26 -3.26
C VAL A 389 12.18 27.99 -3.96
N PHE A 390 10.99 28.00 -4.56
CA PHE A 390 10.50 26.89 -5.37
C PHE A 390 11.48 26.52 -6.50
N LEU A 391 11.93 27.51 -7.29
CA LEU A 391 12.85 27.25 -8.40
C LEU A 391 14.22 26.74 -7.95
N ILE A 392 14.74 27.25 -6.82
CA ILE A 392 16.02 26.79 -6.25
C ILE A 392 15.90 25.36 -5.74
N LEU A 393 14.80 25.01 -5.06
CA LEU A 393 14.60 23.68 -4.50
C LEU A 393 14.15 22.65 -5.54
N LEU A 394 13.62 23.09 -6.69
CA LEU A 394 13.12 22.18 -7.73
C LEU A 394 14.22 21.27 -8.29
N VAL A 395 15.44 21.83 -8.54
CA VAL A 395 16.56 21.04 -9.11
C VAL A 395 17.01 19.93 -8.16
N PRO A 396 17.35 20.22 -6.88
CA PRO A 396 17.72 19.16 -5.95
C PRO A 396 16.56 18.20 -5.65
N ALA A 397 15.30 18.64 -5.68
CA ALA A 397 14.16 17.77 -5.49
C ALA A 397 14.00 16.77 -6.64
N ILE A 398 14.14 17.21 -7.89
CA ILE A 398 14.10 16.30 -9.04
C ILE A 398 15.29 15.33 -8.99
N TYR A 399 16.51 15.82 -8.71
CA TYR A 399 17.69 14.97 -8.60
C TYR A 399 17.51 13.89 -7.54
N GLY A 400 17.10 14.26 -6.33
CA GLY A 400 16.90 13.32 -5.24
C GLY A 400 15.78 12.31 -5.53
N ASN A 401 14.68 12.74 -6.16
CA ASN A 401 13.60 11.84 -6.55
C ASN A 401 14.06 10.76 -7.56
N SER A 402 14.99 11.11 -8.47
CA SER A 402 15.50 10.19 -9.49
C SER A 402 16.60 9.24 -8.98
N HIS A 403 17.10 9.43 -7.76
CA HIS A 403 18.20 8.66 -7.18
C HIS A 403 17.82 8.05 -5.82
N VAL A 404 16.57 7.70 -5.66
CA VAL A 404 16.08 6.97 -4.47
C VAL A 404 16.52 5.53 -4.56
N ASN A 405 17.15 5.02 -3.50
CA ASN A 405 17.50 3.62 -3.39
C ASN A 405 16.27 2.80 -3.05
N VAL A 406 16.03 1.75 -3.83
CA VAL A 406 14.88 0.86 -3.68
C VAL A 406 15.37 -0.57 -3.51
N TYR A 407 14.76 -1.32 -2.59
CA TYR A 407 14.98 -2.75 -2.46
C TYR A 407 13.73 -3.54 -2.86
N TYR A 408 13.94 -4.73 -3.40
CA TYR A 408 12.88 -5.62 -3.89
C TYR A 408 12.76 -6.87 -3.03
N ASN A 409 13.87 -7.36 -2.46
CA ASN A 409 13.87 -8.51 -1.56
C ASN A 409 13.29 -8.13 -0.19
N ILE A 410 12.04 -8.52 0.04
CA ILE A 410 11.29 -8.19 1.28
C ILE A 410 11.85 -8.99 2.46
N ASN A 411 12.34 -10.20 2.21
CA ASN A 411 12.84 -11.08 3.27
C ASN A 411 14.06 -10.49 3.99
N SER A 412 14.88 -9.70 3.27
CA SER A 412 16.06 -9.03 3.86
C SER A 412 15.71 -7.93 4.87
N SER A 413 14.46 -7.47 4.91
CA SER A 413 13.99 -6.39 5.80
C SER A 413 13.16 -6.89 7.00
N LEU A 414 13.07 -8.20 7.18
CA LEU A 414 12.31 -8.80 8.27
C LEU A 414 13.07 -8.74 9.60
N PRO A 415 12.37 -8.59 10.73
CA PRO A 415 13.02 -8.60 12.06
C PRO A 415 13.74 -9.91 12.35
N GLU A 416 14.96 -9.83 12.88
CA GLU A 416 15.74 -11.00 13.32
C GLU A 416 15.05 -11.82 14.43
N SER A 417 14.01 -11.27 15.05
CA SER A 417 13.21 -11.97 16.08
C SER A 417 12.26 -13.03 15.53
N LEU A 418 12.09 -13.11 14.22
CA LEU A 418 11.28 -14.12 13.54
C LEU A 418 12.04 -15.44 13.47
N ALA A 419 11.32 -16.55 13.64
CA ALA A 419 11.93 -17.88 13.65
C ALA A 419 12.53 -18.27 12.28
N SER A 420 11.91 -17.85 11.20
CA SER A 420 12.39 -18.10 9.83
C SER A 420 13.66 -17.35 9.46
N VAL A 421 13.91 -16.15 10.03
CA VAL A 421 15.07 -15.33 9.64
C VAL A 421 16.39 -15.97 9.99
N PRO A 422 16.67 -16.41 11.24
CA PRO A 422 17.90 -17.14 11.55
C PRO A 422 17.98 -18.51 10.83
N ALA A 423 16.83 -19.14 10.56
CA ALA A 423 16.81 -20.40 9.80
C ALA A 423 17.22 -20.19 8.33
N ASN A 424 16.68 -19.16 7.65
CA ASN A 424 17.09 -18.80 6.30
C ASN A 424 18.58 -18.39 6.22
N LYS A 425 19.04 -17.68 7.26
CA LYS A 425 20.46 -17.33 7.35
C LYS A 425 21.34 -18.56 7.50
N ALA A 426 20.94 -19.55 8.28
CA ALA A 426 21.67 -20.81 8.41
C ALA A 426 21.68 -21.59 7.07
N LEU A 427 20.59 -21.57 6.28
CA LEU A 427 20.61 -22.14 4.93
C LEU A 427 21.64 -21.47 4.03
N ALA A 428 21.69 -20.14 4.08
CA ALA A 428 22.62 -19.37 3.26
C ALA A 428 24.10 -19.58 3.70
N ASP A 429 24.38 -19.46 5.00
CA ASP A 429 25.74 -19.45 5.54
C ASP A 429 26.33 -20.86 5.65
N ASP A 430 25.54 -21.85 6.13
CA ASP A 430 26.03 -23.20 6.42
C ASP A 430 25.93 -24.13 5.18
N PHE A 431 24.90 -23.96 4.33
CA PHE A 431 24.64 -24.84 3.19
C PHE A 431 24.86 -24.17 1.81
N ASN A 432 25.32 -22.93 1.79
CA ASN A 432 25.45 -22.12 0.57
C ASN A 432 24.16 -22.08 -0.29
N MET A 433 23.00 -22.12 0.37
CA MET A 433 21.68 -22.03 -0.28
C MET A 433 21.15 -20.60 -0.16
N VAL A 434 21.73 -19.69 -0.95
CA VAL A 434 21.37 -18.27 -0.92
C VAL A 434 20.16 -17.98 -1.82
N SER A 435 20.17 -18.55 -3.04
CA SER A 435 19.13 -18.31 -4.03
C SER A 435 18.90 -19.56 -4.88
N THR A 436 17.66 -20.06 -4.89
CA THR A 436 17.32 -21.30 -5.58
C THR A 436 16.53 -20.99 -6.86
N GLN A 437 16.97 -21.60 -7.97
CA GLN A 437 16.35 -21.57 -9.28
C GLN A 437 16.02 -22.97 -9.73
N ILE A 438 14.92 -23.13 -10.45
CA ILE A 438 14.45 -24.44 -10.94
C ILE A 438 14.26 -24.36 -12.45
N ALA A 439 15.08 -25.11 -13.20
CA ALA A 439 14.89 -25.24 -14.63
C ALA A 439 14.00 -26.45 -14.94
N LEU A 440 13.01 -26.25 -15.78
CA LEU A 440 12.08 -27.27 -16.28
C LEU A 440 12.36 -27.47 -17.75
N VAL A 441 12.85 -28.65 -18.12
CA VAL A 441 13.17 -29.01 -19.50
C VAL A 441 12.39 -30.25 -19.93
N ASN A 442 12.31 -30.49 -21.24
CA ASN A 442 11.55 -31.60 -21.80
C ASN A 442 12.02 -32.95 -21.22
N LYS A 443 11.09 -33.79 -20.78
CA LYS A 443 11.36 -35.14 -20.23
C LYS A 443 12.18 -36.02 -21.18
N ASP A 444 11.90 -35.91 -22.48
CA ASP A 444 12.53 -36.74 -23.50
C ASP A 444 13.96 -36.27 -23.86
N MET A 445 14.49 -35.21 -23.20
CA MET A 445 15.85 -34.78 -23.40
C MET A 445 16.83 -35.84 -22.90
N PRO A 446 17.78 -36.31 -23.74
CA PRO A 446 18.73 -37.33 -23.33
C PRO A 446 19.63 -36.84 -22.17
N ASP A 447 19.95 -37.74 -21.22
CA ASP A 447 20.79 -37.47 -20.06
C ASP A 447 22.14 -36.84 -20.44
N SER A 448 22.71 -37.26 -21.63
CA SER A 448 23.96 -36.66 -22.13
C SER A 448 23.83 -35.15 -22.44
N LYS A 449 22.67 -34.72 -22.95
CA LYS A 449 22.37 -33.29 -23.17
C LYS A 449 22.11 -32.55 -21.87
N VAL A 450 21.38 -33.17 -20.94
CA VAL A 450 21.17 -32.60 -19.61
C VAL A 450 22.51 -32.39 -18.90
N LYS A 451 23.42 -33.36 -18.96
CA LYS A 451 24.77 -33.23 -18.40
C LYS A 451 25.57 -32.11 -19.05
N ALA A 452 25.57 -32.02 -20.36
CA ALA A 452 26.30 -30.95 -21.07
C ALA A 452 25.76 -29.57 -20.73
N MET A 453 24.42 -29.45 -20.52
CA MET A 453 23.76 -28.23 -20.06
C MET A 453 24.16 -27.91 -18.61
N LEU A 454 24.15 -28.91 -17.71
CA LEU A 454 24.61 -28.73 -16.32
C LEU A 454 26.07 -28.32 -16.22
N ASP A 455 26.97 -28.94 -17.02
CA ASP A 455 28.39 -28.58 -17.04
C ASP A 455 28.57 -27.12 -17.49
N GLU A 456 27.77 -26.63 -18.45
CA GLU A 456 27.78 -25.24 -18.89
C GLU A 456 27.24 -24.30 -17.83
N ILE A 457 26.14 -24.67 -17.14
CA ILE A 457 25.57 -23.90 -16.04
C ILE A 457 26.52 -23.84 -14.84
N ASP A 458 27.11 -24.96 -14.43
CA ASP A 458 28.09 -25.01 -13.33
C ASP A 458 29.37 -24.22 -13.63
N SER A 459 29.66 -23.92 -14.91
CA SER A 459 30.79 -23.08 -15.30
C SER A 459 30.53 -21.56 -15.19
N LEU A 460 29.28 -21.16 -14.95
CA LEU A 460 28.93 -19.75 -14.80
C LEU A 460 29.38 -19.24 -13.42
N ASP A 461 29.96 -18.05 -13.41
CA ASP A 461 30.33 -17.37 -12.16
C ASP A 461 29.09 -17.03 -11.35
N GLY A 462 29.07 -17.43 -10.09
CA GLY A 462 27.94 -17.28 -9.18
C GLY A 462 27.04 -18.53 -9.03
N VAL A 463 27.22 -19.57 -9.85
CA VAL A 463 26.56 -20.87 -9.62
C VAL A 463 27.37 -21.68 -8.61
N GLU A 464 26.79 -22.03 -7.48
CA GLU A 464 27.43 -22.86 -6.45
C GLU A 464 27.32 -24.34 -6.78
N TRP A 465 26.13 -24.78 -7.17
CA TRP A 465 25.88 -26.14 -7.57
C TRP A 465 24.58 -26.27 -8.38
N SER A 466 24.51 -27.32 -9.19
CA SER A 466 23.29 -27.75 -9.84
C SER A 466 23.03 -29.24 -9.62
N ILE A 467 21.77 -29.63 -9.50
CA ILE A 467 21.36 -31.03 -9.30
C ILE A 467 20.22 -31.39 -10.27
N ALA A 468 20.39 -32.54 -10.92
CA ALA A 468 19.35 -33.19 -11.72
C ALA A 468 19.50 -34.71 -11.61
N LYS A 469 18.46 -35.46 -11.98
CA LYS A 469 18.52 -36.93 -12.01
C LYS A 469 19.78 -37.42 -12.74
N ALA A 470 20.06 -36.87 -13.92
CA ALA A 470 21.22 -37.23 -14.73
C ALA A 470 22.58 -37.10 -14.02
N LYS A 471 22.72 -36.17 -13.06
CA LYS A 471 23.94 -35.95 -12.27
C LYS A 471 24.02 -36.92 -11.10
N ILE A 472 22.91 -37.24 -10.44
CA ILE A 472 22.83 -38.17 -9.32
C ILE A 472 23.18 -39.61 -9.79
N THR A 473 22.62 -40.04 -10.92
CA THR A 473 22.84 -41.35 -11.46
C THR A 473 24.21 -41.53 -12.09
N ASN A 474 24.91 -40.43 -12.39
CA ASN A 474 26.19 -40.36 -13.07
C ASN A 474 26.24 -41.24 -14.38
N GLY A 475 25.07 -41.64 -14.92
CA GLY A 475 24.94 -42.52 -16.05
C GLY A 475 25.40 -43.96 -15.80
N LEU A 476 25.69 -44.33 -14.56
CA LEU A 476 26.16 -45.66 -14.16
C LEU A 476 25.11 -46.48 -13.47
N VAL A 477 24.03 -45.84 -12.92
CA VAL A 477 22.92 -46.52 -12.30
C VAL A 477 21.77 -46.64 -13.32
N PRO A 478 21.33 -47.82 -13.69
CA PRO A 478 20.13 -47.98 -14.53
C PRO A 478 18.90 -47.37 -13.88
N ASP A 479 18.03 -46.72 -14.68
CA ASP A 479 16.81 -46.06 -14.20
C ASP A 479 15.91 -46.97 -13.35
N GLU A 480 15.97 -48.28 -13.57
CA GLU A 480 15.22 -49.33 -12.86
C GLU A 480 15.72 -49.51 -11.40
N MET A 481 16.89 -49.04 -11.07
CA MET A 481 17.49 -49.15 -9.71
C MET A 481 17.35 -47.85 -8.88
N ILE A 482 16.79 -46.79 -9.46
CA ILE A 482 16.52 -45.56 -8.73
C ILE A 482 15.14 -45.68 -8.09
N ASP A 483 15.06 -45.33 -6.81
CA ASP A 483 13.79 -45.29 -6.07
C ASP A 483 12.77 -44.41 -6.79
N ASP A 484 11.53 -44.91 -6.90
CA ASP A 484 10.46 -44.17 -7.58
C ASP A 484 10.14 -42.85 -6.90
N ASP A 485 10.35 -42.73 -5.60
CA ASP A 485 10.20 -41.50 -4.87
C ASP A 485 11.22 -40.44 -5.31
N ILE A 486 12.51 -40.82 -5.51
CA ILE A 486 13.56 -39.92 -6.01
C ILE A 486 13.28 -39.52 -7.45
N LYS A 487 12.85 -40.45 -8.30
CA LYS A 487 12.47 -40.15 -9.69
C LYS A 487 11.35 -39.11 -9.73
N SER A 488 10.34 -39.29 -8.90
CA SER A 488 9.17 -38.43 -8.87
C SER A 488 9.46 -37.00 -8.38
N ILE A 489 10.62 -36.75 -7.77
CA ILE A 489 11.09 -35.39 -7.46
C ILE A 489 11.60 -34.69 -8.73
N PHE A 490 12.37 -35.42 -9.57
CA PHE A 490 13.06 -34.79 -10.70
C PHE A 490 12.34 -34.98 -12.05
N GLU A 491 11.33 -35.83 -12.14
CA GLU A 491 10.60 -36.10 -13.38
C GLU A 491 9.08 -36.07 -13.19
N SER A 492 8.40 -35.43 -14.12
CA SER A 492 6.96 -35.47 -14.29
C SER A 492 6.59 -36.16 -15.58
N ASP A 493 5.34 -36.12 -15.99
CA ASP A 493 4.88 -36.69 -17.27
C ASP A 493 5.54 -36.02 -18.49
N LYS A 494 5.86 -34.71 -18.40
CA LYS A 494 6.34 -33.89 -19.51
C LYS A 494 7.67 -33.25 -19.30
N TYR A 495 8.11 -33.03 -18.06
CA TYR A 495 9.30 -32.25 -17.73
C TYR A 495 10.28 -33.00 -16.84
N GLN A 496 11.56 -32.67 -17.00
CA GLN A 496 12.60 -32.96 -16.01
C GLN A 496 12.91 -31.67 -15.25
N MET A 497 13.16 -31.78 -13.96
CA MET A 497 13.50 -30.69 -13.06
C MET A 497 14.98 -30.67 -12.77
N ILE A 498 15.58 -29.48 -12.83
CA ILE A 498 16.97 -29.20 -12.48
C ILE A 498 16.92 -28.12 -11.40
N VAL A 499 17.52 -28.40 -10.26
CA VAL A 499 17.69 -27.41 -9.19
C VAL A 499 19.06 -26.77 -9.33
N ILE A 500 19.11 -25.47 -9.33
CA ILE A 500 20.32 -24.66 -9.47
C ILE A 500 20.36 -23.72 -8.29
N ASN A 501 21.50 -23.63 -7.61
CA ASN A 501 21.68 -22.73 -6.49
C ASN A 501 22.79 -21.72 -6.78
N SER A 502 22.56 -20.47 -6.40
CA SER A 502 23.45 -19.35 -6.64
C SER A 502 23.99 -18.79 -5.32
N SER A 503 25.20 -18.22 -5.37
CA SER A 503 25.83 -17.50 -4.25
C SER A 503 25.36 -16.05 -4.13
N TYR A 504 24.63 -15.52 -5.10
CA TYR A 504 24.16 -14.15 -5.10
C TYR A 504 22.79 -14.04 -4.42
N GLU A 505 22.57 -12.94 -3.70
CA GLU A 505 21.27 -12.65 -3.10
C GLU A 505 20.23 -12.33 -4.18
N THR A 506 18.98 -12.77 -3.95
CA THR A 506 17.85 -12.50 -4.84
C THR A 506 17.62 -11.00 -5.03
N ALA A 507 17.18 -10.61 -6.23
CA ALA A 507 16.92 -9.23 -6.63
C ALA A 507 18.15 -8.30 -6.67
N THR A 508 19.37 -8.83 -6.64
CA THR A 508 20.59 -8.07 -6.93
C THR A 508 20.87 -8.01 -8.44
N ASN A 509 21.66 -7.06 -8.88
CA ASN A 509 22.03 -6.96 -10.30
C ASN A 509 22.83 -8.19 -10.76
N GLU A 510 23.71 -8.68 -9.91
CA GLU A 510 24.54 -9.86 -10.13
C GLU A 510 23.68 -11.11 -10.34
N GLU A 511 22.69 -11.32 -9.45
CA GLU A 511 21.76 -12.44 -9.57
C GLU A 511 20.86 -12.31 -10.81
N ASN A 512 20.35 -11.11 -11.09
CA ASN A 512 19.51 -10.87 -12.27
C ASN A 512 20.28 -11.14 -13.59
N GLU A 513 21.57 -10.80 -13.64
CA GLU A 513 22.43 -11.15 -14.79
C GLU A 513 22.70 -12.66 -14.88
N LEU A 514 22.90 -13.33 -13.74
CA LEU A 514 23.07 -14.78 -13.69
C LEU A 514 21.82 -15.52 -14.15
N VAL A 515 20.64 -15.11 -13.68
CA VAL A 515 19.33 -15.64 -14.14
C VAL A 515 19.21 -15.54 -15.66
N ASN A 516 19.61 -14.43 -16.26
CA ASN A 516 19.60 -14.28 -17.72
C ASN A 516 20.54 -15.28 -18.40
N LYS A 517 21.77 -15.42 -17.91
CA LYS A 517 22.78 -16.35 -18.48
C LYS A 517 22.31 -17.80 -18.36
N ILE A 518 21.73 -18.20 -17.22
CA ILE A 518 21.19 -19.54 -17.02
C ILE A 518 20.02 -19.79 -17.99
N ASN A 519 19.11 -18.82 -18.13
CA ASN A 519 18.00 -18.94 -19.06
C ASN A 519 18.48 -19.07 -20.53
N ASP A 520 19.52 -18.31 -20.91
CA ASP A 520 20.11 -18.42 -22.24
C ASP A 520 20.74 -19.80 -22.48
N VAL A 521 21.40 -20.39 -21.49
CA VAL A 521 21.90 -21.76 -21.57
C VAL A 521 20.74 -22.74 -21.71
N ILE A 522 19.70 -22.63 -20.90
CA ILE A 522 18.52 -23.51 -20.98
C ILE A 522 17.91 -23.45 -22.40
N LYS A 523 17.67 -22.23 -22.91
CA LYS A 523 17.09 -22.01 -24.24
C LYS A 523 17.95 -22.54 -25.40
N LYS A 524 19.27 -22.64 -25.22
CA LYS A 524 20.19 -23.22 -26.18
C LYS A 524 20.00 -24.72 -26.33
N TYR A 525 19.64 -25.42 -25.24
CA TYR A 525 19.45 -26.88 -25.22
C TYR A 525 17.99 -27.28 -25.41
N ASP A 526 17.04 -26.44 -24.94
CA ASP A 526 15.60 -26.62 -25.03
C ASP A 526 14.90 -25.25 -25.21
N GLU A 527 14.39 -24.99 -26.42
CA GLU A 527 13.67 -23.73 -26.71
C GLU A 527 12.44 -23.52 -25.84
N ASP A 528 11.79 -24.61 -25.43
CA ASP A 528 10.58 -24.60 -24.59
C ASP A 528 10.91 -24.70 -23.10
N GLY A 529 12.18 -24.88 -22.73
CA GLY A 529 12.62 -24.96 -21.33
C GLY A 529 12.26 -23.69 -20.56
N ILE A 530 11.86 -23.80 -19.31
CA ILE A 530 11.40 -22.70 -18.45
C ILE A 530 12.29 -22.63 -17.22
N LEU A 531 12.69 -21.42 -16.85
CA LEU A 531 13.37 -21.16 -15.57
C LEU A 531 12.34 -20.59 -14.58
N ALA A 532 12.15 -21.27 -13.46
CA ALA A 532 11.25 -20.93 -12.37
C ALA A 532 12.01 -20.83 -11.04
N GLY A 533 11.31 -20.57 -9.95
CA GLY A 533 11.88 -20.44 -8.61
C GLY A 533 11.99 -18.99 -8.15
N GLU A 534 12.53 -18.78 -6.96
CA GLU A 534 12.55 -17.48 -6.28
C GLU A 534 13.29 -16.39 -7.06
N ALA A 535 14.54 -16.67 -7.49
CA ALA A 535 15.34 -15.65 -8.15
C ALA A 535 14.77 -15.19 -9.50
N PRO A 536 14.32 -16.08 -10.41
CA PRO A 536 13.65 -15.65 -11.63
C PRO A 536 12.37 -14.86 -11.38
N LEU A 537 11.55 -15.25 -10.39
CA LEU A 537 10.34 -14.50 -9.99
C LEU A 537 10.67 -13.10 -9.47
N MET A 538 11.72 -12.99 -8.63
CA MET A 538 12.19 -11.69 -8.12
C MET A 538 12.75 -10.81 -9.25
N LYS A 539 13.45 -11.37 -10.22
CA LYS A 539 13.91 -10.63 -11.40
C LYS A 539 12.75 -10.06 -12.21
N ASP A 540 11.73 -10.88 -12.49
CA ASP A 540 10.54 -10.42 -13.21
C ASP A 540 9.78 -9.36 -12.42
N LEU A 541 9.71 -9.49 -11.08
CA LEU A 541 9.14 -8.48 -10.19
C LEU A 541 9.87 -7.14 -10.32
N VAL A 542 11.21 -7.13 -10.34
CA VAL A 542 12.02 -5.91 -10.52
C VAL A 542 11.70 -5.24 -11.86
N GLU A 543 11.72 -6.01 -12.96
CA GLU A 543 11.46 -5.47 -14.30
C GLU A 543 10.06 -4.91 -14.47
N ILE A 544 9.04 -5.56 -13.88
CA ILE A 544 7.65 -5.12 -13.95
C ILE A 544 7.43 -3.90 -13.04
N ALA A 545 8.00 -3.90 -11.83
CA ALA A 545 7.90 -2.79 -10.89
C ALA A 545 8.47 -1.50 -11.47
N ASP A 546 9.60 -1.55 -12.18
CA ASP A 546 10.20 -0.38 -12.84
C ASP A 546 9.32 0.18 -13.97
N LYS A 547 8.64 -0.69 -14.72
CA LYS A 547 7.67 -0.27 -15.73
C LYS A 547 6.43 0.34 -15.09
N ASP A 548 5.96 -0.26 -14.00
CA ASP A 548 4.77 0.20 -13.26
C ASP A 548 5.00 1.56 -12.61
N PHE A 549 6.20 1.80 -12.05
CA PHE A 549 6.55 3.11 -11.48
C PHE A 549 6.31 4.24 -12.48
N ASN A 550 6.78 4.10 -13.71
CA ASN A 550 6.60 5.10 -14.76
C ASN A 550 5.14 5.19 -15.23
N SER A 551 4.48 4.06 -15.43
CA SER A 551 3.10 3.98 -15.91
C SER A 551 2.11 4.62 -14.94
N VAL A 552 2.24 4.33 -13.64
CA VAL A 552 1.37 4.86 -12.59
C VAL A 552 1.56 6.36 -12.41
N ASN A 553 2.78 6.85 -12.41
CA ASN A 553 3.05 8.29 -12.30
C ASN A 553 2.41 9.08 -13.45
N ILE A 554 2.59 8.60 -14.69
CA ILE A 554 2.01 9.27 -15.86
C ILE A 554 0.48 9.20 -15.84
N SER A 555 -0.10 8.03 -15.55
CA SER A 555 -1.54 7.82 -15.55
C SER A 555 -2.24 8.62 -14.44
N SER A 556 -1.68 8.66 -13.23
CA SER A 556 -2.24 9.41 -12.10
C SER A 556 -2.24 10.92 -12.37
N ILE A 557 -1.14 11.48 -12.88
CA ILE A 557 -1.05 12.87 -13.27
C ILE A 557 -2.09 13.19 -14.36
N ALA A 558 -2.18 12.34 -15.40
CA ALA A 558 -3.11 12.56 -16.52
C ALA A 558 -4.58 12.53 -16.07
N VAL A 559 -4.96 11.54 -15.26
CA VAL A 559 -6.33 11.39 -14.76
C VAL A 559 -6.72 12.58 -13.89
N ILE A 560 -5.85 12.96 -12.93
CA ILE A 560 -6.13 14.10 -12.04
C ILE A 560 -6.12 15.43 -12.81
N PHE A 561 -5.24 15.59 -13.80
CA PHE A 561 -5.22 16.76 -14.67
C PHE A 561 -6.56 16.92 -15.41
N ILE A 562 -7.06 15.86 -16.03
CA ILE A 562 -8.34 15.86 -16.74
C ILE A 562 -9.49 16.20 -15.77
N LEU A 563 -9.53 15.57 -14.61
CA LEU A 563 -10.57 15.85 -13.61
C LEU A 563 -10.55 17.30 -13.13
N MET A 564 -9.37 17.86 -12.88
CA MET A 564 -9.25 19.26 -12.47
C MET A 564 -9.75 20.23 -13.55
N ILE A 565 -9.57 19.91 -14.85
CA ILE A 565 -10.17 20.71 -15.94
C ILE A 565 -11.69 20.76 -15.77
N PHE A 566 -12.33 19.60 -15.47
CA PHE A 566 -13.78 19.55 -15.29
C PHE A 566 -14.24 20.25 -14.00
N VAL A 567 -13.53 20.08 -12.91
CA VAL A 567 -13.86 20.67 -11.60
C VAL A 567 -13.76 22.20 -11.64
N PHE A 568 -12.65 22.74 -12.13
CA PHE A 568 -12.43 24.19 -12.18
C PHE A 568 -12.98 24.86 -13.44
N LYS A 569 -13.29 24.09 -14.49
CA LYS A 569 -13.63 24.61 -15.82
C LYS A 569 -12.60 25.66 -16.29
N SER A 570 -11.32 25.31 -16.08
CA SER A 570 -10.17 26.16 -16.34
C SER A 570 -9.08 25.37 -17.05
N GLY A 571 -8.43 25.98 -18.03
CA GLY A 571 -7.30 25.35 -18.71
C GLY A 571 -5.95 25.57 -18.00
N SER A 572 -5.80 26.57 -17.13
CA SER A 572 -4.51 26.92 -16.49
C SER A 572 -4.36 26.43 -15.05
N ILE A 573 -5.46 26.34 -14.30
CA ILE A 573 -5.42 25.94 -12.89
C ILE A 573 -4.83 24.51 -12.72
N PRO A 574 -5.21 23.50 -13.52
CA PRO A 574 -4.67 22.15 -13.38
C PRO A 574 -3.15 22.11 -13.46
N PHE A 575 -2.53 22.86 -14.40
CA PHE A 575 -1.06 22.94 -14.51
C PHE A 575 -0.41 23.49 -13.25
N ILE A 576 -0.99 24.53 -12.67
CA ILE A 576 -0.46 25.13 -11.44
C ILE A 576 -0.56 24.17 -10.26
N LEU A 577 -1.73 23.53 -10.09
CA LEU A 577 -1.96 22.64 -8.96
C LEU A 577 -1.07 21.41 -9.04
N ILE A 578 -0.97 20.77 -10.19
CA ILE A 578 -0.11 19.61 -10.39
C ILE A 578 1.36 19.98 -10.16
N ALA A 579 1.84 21.10 -10.72
CA ALA A 579 3.21 21.52 -10.51
C ALA A 579 3.56 21.73 -9.02
N VAL A 580 2.64 22.28 -8.22
CA VAL A 580 2.82 22.50 -6.78
C VAL A 580 2.79 21.18 -6.02
N ILE A 581 1.89 20.24 -6.39
CA ILE A 581 1.75 18.95 -5.69
C ILE A 581 2.90 18.02 -6.06
N GLU A 582 3.25 17.92 -7.35
CA GLU A 582 4.41 17.13 -7.80
C GLU A 582 5.71 17.61 -7.17
N PHE A 583 5.88 18.92 -7.02
CA PHE A 583 7.01 19.47 -6.28
C PHE A 583 7.05 18.95 -4.83
N ALA A 584 5.90 18.89 -4.14
CA ALA A 584 5.84 18.36 -2.79
C ALA A 584 6.20 16.85 -2.75
N ILE A 585 5.79 16.08 -3.76
CA ILE A 585 6.15 14.67 -3.91
C ILE A 585 7.66 14.53 -4.14
N PHE A 586 8.24 15.31 -5.05
CA PHE A 586 9.69 15.28 -5.32
C PHE A 586 10.51 15.66 -4.08
N VAL A 587 10.07 16.66 -3.31
CA VAL A 587 10.71 17.03 -2.04
C VAL A 587 10.60 15.87 -1.04
N ASN A 588 9.46 15.21 -0.96
CA ASN A 588 9.28 14.06 -0.07
C ASN A 588 10.25 12.92 -0.44
N MET A 589 10.29 12.53 -1.70
CA MET A 589 11.18 11.46 -2.17
C MET A 589 12.66 11.84 -2.06
N SER A 590 13.01 13.09 -2.36
CA SER A 590 14.40 13.57 -2.23
C SER A 590 14.93 13.52 -0.79
N CYS A 591 14.07 13.72 0.21
CA CYS A 591 14.48 13.54 1.61
C CYS A 591 14.95 12.11 1.89
N THR A 592 14.36 11.10 1.26
CA THR A 592 14.78 9.70 1.38
C THR A 592 16.15 9.49 0.77
N CYS A 593 16.38 10.00 -0.45
CA CYS A 593 17.67 9.94 -1.12
C CYS A 593 18.78 10.62 -0.30
N TYR A 594 18.57 11.85 0.14
CA TYR A 594 19.57 12.61 0.92
C TYR A 594 19.82 12.05 2.32
N ALA A 595 18.86 11.33 2.89
CA ALA A 595 19.05 10.59 4.15
C ALA A 595 19.72 9.22 3.93
N ASN A 596 20.00 8.84 2.69
CA ASN A 596 20.55 7.54 2.31
C ASN A 596 19.75 6.36 2.88
N VAL A 597 18.40 6.49 2.82
CA VAL A 597 17.47 5.44 3.26
C VAL A 597 17.01 4.66 2.03
N THR A 598 17.12 3.35 2.08
CA THR A 598 16.55 2.45 1.06
C THR A 598 15.11 2.14 1.43
N ILE A 599 14.20 2.15 0.46
CA ILE A 599 12.76 1.93 0.67
C ILE A 599 12.26 0.74 -0.14
N PRO A 600 11.20 0.04 0.29
CA PRO A 600 10.63 -1.06 -0.48
C PRO A 600 10.03 -0.54 -1.81
N PHE A 601 10.12 -1.34 -2.87
CA PHE A 601 9.66 -0.97 -4.21
C PHE A 601 8.17 -0.58 -4.24
N VAL A 602 7.31 -1.28 -3.50
CA VAL A 602 5.88 -0.94 -3.41
C VAL A 602 5.69 0.48 -2.89
N ALA A 603 6.47 0.90 -1.89
CA ALA A 603 6.40 2.25 -1.36
C ALA A 603 6.76 3.31 -2.41
N SER A 604 7.78 3.06 -3.23
CA SER A 604 8.19 3.99 -4.29
C SER A 604 7.11 4.19 -5.36
N ILE A 605 6.43 3.11 -5.74
CA ILE A 605 5.38 3.13 -6.78
C ILE A 605 4.12 3.84 -6.28
N VAL A 606 3.64 3.47 -5.07
CA VAL A 606 2.32 3.92 -4.61
C VAL A 606 2.34 5.31 -3.97
N ILE A 607 3.49 5.77 -3.45
CA ILE A 607 3.56 7.03 -2.68
C ILE A 607 3.15 8.24 -3.51
N GLY A 608 3.60 8.34 -4.76
CA GLY A 608 3.26 9.42 -5.66
C GLY A 608 1.75 9.58 -5.82
N THR A 609 1.09 8.48 -6.14
CA THR A 609 -0.37 8.44 -6.36
C THR A 609 -1.16 8.66 -5.07
N ILE A 610 -0.73 8.06 -3.95
CA ILE A 610 -1.40 8.24 -2.65
C ILE A 610 -1.25 9.69 -2.20
N GLN A 611 -0.05 10.26 -2.25
CA GLN A 611 0.20 11.63 -1.85
C GLN A 611 -0.54 12.61 -2.78
N LEU A 612 -0.50 12.40 -4.10
CA LEU A 612 -1.24 13.19 -5.07
C LEU A 612 -2.75 13.14 -4.78
N GLY A 613 -3.33 11.96 -4.60
CA GLY A 613 -4.76 11.78 -4.32
C GLY A 613 -5.22 12.35 -2.98
N ALA A 614 -4.40 12.22 -1.93
CA ALA A 614 -4.76 12.65 -0.57
C ALA A 614 -4.52 14.14 -0.31
N THR A 615 -3.62 14.80 -1.06
CA THR A 615 -3.24 16.19 -0.79
C THR A 615 -3.74 17.20 -1.82
N VAL A 616 -4.27 16.71 -2.95
CA VAL A 616 -4.91 17.57 -3.96
C VAL A 616 -6.06 18.38 -3.39
N ASP A 617 -6.75 17.86 -2.39
CA ASP A 617 -7.89 18.46 -1.72
C ASP A 617 -7.54 19.79 -1.04
N TYR A 618 -6.35 19.89 -0.44
CA TYR A 618 -5.85 21.13 0.14
C TYR A 618 -5.69 22.24 -0.90
N ALA A 619 -5.17 21.86 -2.07
CA ALA A 619 -4.96 22.79 -3.18
C ALA A 619 -6.30 23.19 -3.83
N ILE A 620 -7.24 22.27 -3.98
CA ILE A 620 -8.59 22.54 -4.49
C ILE A 620 -9.33 23.51 -3.57
N LEU A 621 -9.30 23.27 -2.26
CA LEU A 621 -9.94 24.13 -1.27
C LEU A 621 -9.44 25.56 -1.36
N MET A 622 -8.13 25.74 -1.27
CA MET A 622 -7.51 27.06 -1.30
C MET A 622 -7.79 27.81 -2.62
N THR A 623 -7.69 27.10 -3.74
CA THR A 623 -7.96 27.65 -5.06
C THR A 623 -9.40 28.08 -5.22
N ASN A 624 -10.38 27.31 -4.72
CA ASN A 624 -11.78 27.70 -4.75
C ASN A 624 -12.02 28.98 -3.95
N LYS A 625 -11.44 29.14 -2.75
CA LYS A 625 -11.55 30.34 -1.95
C LYS A 625 -10.90 31.55 -2.63
N TYR A 626 -9.77 31.35 -3.33
CA TYR A 626 -9.15 32.38 -4.14
C TYR A 626 -10.07 32.85 -5.27
N LEU A 627 -10.65 31.91 -6.01
CA LEU A 627 -11.56 32.23 -7.12
C LEU A 627 -12.85 32.91 -6.62
N ASP A 628 -13.39 32.51 -5.46
CA ASP A 628 -14.54 33.18 -4.85
C ASP A 628 -14.25 34.66 -4.59
N ALA A 629 -13.11 34.94 -3.95
CA ALA A 629 -12.69 36.30 -3.66
C ALA A 629 -12.42 37.13 -4.93
N ARG A 630 -11.90 36.51 -5.99
CA ARG A 630 -11.73 37.18 -7.30
C ARG A 630 -13.05 37.48 -7.96
N CYS A 631 -14.04 36.60 -7.85
CA CYS A 631 -15.41 36.86 -8.35
C CYS A 631 -16.10 38.00 -7.59
N ASP A 632 -15.77 38.19 -6.29
CA ASP A 632 -16.26 39.30 -5.48
C ASP A 632 -15.56 40.66 -5.79
N GLY A 633 -14.65 40.69 -6.77
CA GLY A 633 -13.96 41.91 -7.22
C GLY A 633 -12.75 42.34 -6.36
N ARG A 634 -12.29 41.49 -5.45
CA ARG A 634 -11.07 41.73 -4.65
C ARG A 634 -9.83 41.67 -5.53
N ASN A 635 -8.78 42.43 -5.20
CA ASN A 635 -7.50 42.33 -5.89
C ASN A 635 -6.79 40.99 -5.56
N LYS A 636 -5.73 40.63 -6.31
CA LYS A 636 -5.03 39.36 -6.18
C LYS A 636 -4.44 39.07 -4.79
N GLN A 637 -3.92 40.13 -4.11
CA GLN A 637 -3.35 39.99 -2.77
C GLN A 637 -4.44 39.81 -1.70
N GLU A 638 -5.52 40.59 -1.80
CA GLU A 638 -6.69 40.44 -0.93
C GLU A 638 -7.36 39.06 -1.13
N SER A 639 -7.40 38.55 -2.38
CA SER A 639 -7.94 37.23 -2.69
C SER A 639 -7.06 36.10 -2.12
N ALA A 640 -5.74 36.24 -2.21
CA ALA A 640 -4.83 35.26 -1.61
C ALA A 640 -4.91 35.28 -0.07
N LYS A 641 -5.00 36.47 0.54
CA LYS A 641 -5.19 36.64 1.98
C LYS A 641 -6.51 35.99 2.42
N TYR A 642 -7.62 36.29 1.73
CA TYR A 642 -8.92 35.69 2.00
C TYR A 642 -8.91 34.17 1.86
N ALA A 643 -8.25 33.63 0.83
CA ALA A 643 -8.11 32.20 0.62
C ALA A 643 -7.37 31.53 1.81
N LEU A 644 -6.23 32.11 2.23
CA LEU A 644 -5.47 31.61 3.36
C LEU A 644 -6.25 31.70 4.68
N GLU A 645 -6.91 32.83 4.98
CA GLU A 645 -7.71 33.01 6.20
C GLU A 645 -8.84 31.99 6.32
N ASN A 646 -9.44 31.57 5.18
CA ASN A 646 -10.59 30.66 5.16
C ASN A 646 -10.22 29.19 4.86
N SER A 647 -8.94 28.85 4.61
CA SER A 647 -8.52 27.47 4.32
C SER A 647 -7.34 26.99 5.16
N ALA A 648 -6.38 27.85 5.54
CA ALA A 648 -5.15 27.40 6.18
C ALA A 648 -5.39 26.61 7.47
N LYS A 649 -6.32 27.05 8.32
CA LYS A 649 -6.65 26.34 9.56
C LYS A 649 -7.15 24.92 9.30
N SER A 650 -8.06 24.74 8.33
CA SER A 650 -8.57 23.41 7.96
C SER A 650 -7.46 22.55 7.37
N ILE A 651 -6.61 23.10 6.51
CA ILE A 651 -5.49 22.37 5.90
C ILE A 651 -4.50 21.90 6.97
N ILE A 652 -4.15 22.77 7.94
CA ILE A 652 -3.23 22.43 9.03
C ILE A 652 -3.80 21.29 9.89
N VAL A 653 -5.06 21.39 10.29
CA VAL A 653 -5.70 20.37 11.13
C VAL A 653 -5.76 19.03 10.40
N SER A 654 -6.20 19.05 9.16
CA SER A 654 -6.31 17.87 8.31
C SER A 654 -4.96 17.17 8.08
N ALA A 655 -3.96 17.93 7.62
CA ALA A 655 -2.62 17.39 7.43
C ALA A 655 -1.98 16.88 8.72
N SER A 656 -2.26 17.54 9.87
CA SER A 656 -1.79 17.09 11.19
C SER A 656 -2.47 15.79 11.62
N CYS A 657 -3.76 15.60 11.33
CA CYS A 657 -4.46 14.35 11.58
C CYS A 657 -3.93 13.23 10.69
N PHE A 658 -3.70 13.52 9.40
CA PHE A 658 -3.16 12.54 8.47
C PHE A 658 -1.72 12.14 8.86
N PHE A 659 -0.89 13.11 9.22
CA PHE A 659 0.43 12.88 9.81
C PHE A 659 0.34 12.00 11.07
N ALA A 660 -0.53 12.35 12.01
CA ALA A 660 -0.66 11.64 13.28
C ALA A 660 -1.10 10.19 13.10
N ALA A 661 -2.07 9.95 12.20
CA ALA A 661 -2.54 8.60 11.90
C ALA A 661 -1.43 7.71 11.34
N THR A 662 -0.67 8.21 10.37
CA THR A 662 0.35 7.41 9.66
C THR A 662 1.68 7.34 10.41
N CYS A 663 2.10 8.43 11.08
CA CYS A 663 3.32 8.45 11.89
C CYS A 663 3.25 7.47 13.07
N GLY A 664 2.08 7.32 13.70
CA GLY A 664 1.91 6.34 14.78
C GLY A 664 2.17 4.90 14.33
N VAL A 665 1.66 4.55 13.15
CA VAL A 665 1.90 3.22 12.55
C VAL A 665 3.36 3.05 12.14
N SER A 666 3.95 4.06 11.51
CA SER A 666 5.37 4.06 11.13
C SER A 666 6.34 3.74 12.28
N ILE A 667 6.03 4.20 13.50
CA ILE A 667 6.89 3.99 14.68
C ILE A 667 6.69 2.59 15.28
N ILE A 668 5.49 2.03 15.17
CA ILE A 668 5.13 0.77 15.86
C ILE A 668 5.33 -0.44 14.98
N SER A 669 5.17 -0.29 13.67
CA SER A 669 5.28 -1.41 12.73
C SER A 669 6.66 -2.03 12.77
N LYS A 670 6.70 -3.35 12.95
CA LYS A 670 7.90 -4.17 12.81
C LYS A 670 8.13 -4.61 11.36
N ILE A 671 7.10 -4.53 10.52
CA ILE A 671 7.20 -4.82 9.08
C ILE A 671 7.68 -3.55 8.40
N ASP A 672 8.93 -3.55 7.88
CA ASP A 672 9.55 -2.37 7.28
C ASP A 672 8.73 -1.81 6.10
N MET A 673 8.15 -2.66 5.29
CA MET A 673 7.32 -2.22 4.16
C MET A 673 6.16 -1.33 4.60
N ILE A 674 5.43 -1.71 5.66
CA ILE A 674 4.32 -0.93 6.20
C ILE A 674 4.84 0.34 6.88
N GLY A 675 5.91 0.21 7.66
CA GLY A 675 6.59 1.30 8.35
C GLY A 675 7.10 2.37 7.37
N SER A 676 7.76 1.95 6.30
CA SER A 676 8.31 2.81 5.25
C SER A 676 7.21 3.55 4.48
N ILE A 677 6.14 2.86 4.06
CA ILE A 677 4.99 3.49 3.39
C ILE A 677 4.37 4.55 4.31
N CYS A 678 4.11 4.21 5.57
CA CYS A 678 3.52 5.13 6.54
C CYS A 678 4.44 6.32 6.85
N THR A 679 5.76 6.13 6.89
CA THR A 679 6.77 7.20 7.05
C THR A 679 6.72 8.18 5.87
N LEU A 680 6.72 7.67 4.66
CA LEU A 680 6.65 8.49 3.45
C LEU A 680 5.35 9.28 3.36
N ILE A 681 4.22 8.67 3.70
CA ILE A 681 2.92 9.31 3.71
C ILE A 681 2.84 10.39 4.78
N SER A 682 3.29 10.12 6.01
CA SER A 682 3.27 11.07 7.11
C SER A 682 4.10 12.31 6.80
N ARG A 683 5.33 12.11 6.35
CA ARG A 683 6.23 13.19 5.92
C ARG A 683 5.66 13.95 4.72
N GLY A 684 5.11 13.22 3.75
CA GLY A 684 4.47 13.78 2.56
C GLY A 684 3.29 14.69 2.89
N ALA A 685 2.48 14.34 3.88
CA ALA A 685 1.36 15.16 4.35
C ALA A 685 1.83 16.53 4.89
N LEU A 686 2.88 16.53 5.72
CA LEU A 686 3.45 17.79 6.26
C LEU A 686 4.11 18.64 5.18
N ILE A 687 4.88 18.02 4.28
CA ILE A 687 5.52 18.72 3.16
C ILE A 687 4.46 19.34 2.26
N SER A 688 3.43 18.59 1.87
CA SER A 688 2.33 19.10 1.05
C SER A 688 1.58 20.23 1.72
N MET A 689 1.32 20.13 3.02
CA MET A 689 0.71 21.21 3.80
C MET A 689 1.53 22.51 3.71
N VAL A 690 2.84 22.43 3.97
CA VAL A 690 3.74 23.59 3.91
C VAL A 690 3.79 24.17 2.50
N VAL A 691 3.95 23.32 1.49
CA VAL A 691 4.02 23.74 0.07
C VAL A 691 2.71 24.39 -0.37
N VAL A 692 1.56 23.81 -0.04
CA VAL A 692 0.26 24.37 -0.41
C VAL A 692 0.00 25.71 0.31
N ILE A 693 0.33 25.85 1.59
CA ILE A 693 0.10 27.10 2.33
C ILE A 693 1.04 28.22 1.85
N THR A 694 2.29 27.90 1.50
CA THR A 694 3.31 28.91 1.19
C THR A 694 3.46 29.19 -0.30
N MET A 695 3.48 28.17 -1.14
CA MET A 695 3.80 28.29 -2.57
C MET A 695 2.56 28.43 -3.45
N LEU A 696 1.47 27.70 -3.18
CA LEU A 696 0.27 27.79 -4.02
C LEU A 696 -0.31 29.22 -4.10
N PRO A 697 -0.47 30.00 -3.01
CA PRO A 697 -0.93 31.40 -3.10
C PRO A 697 -0.01 32.25 -3.96
N ALA A 698 1.31 32.03 -3.92
CA ALA A 698 2.28 32.74 -4.74
C ALA A 698 2.07 32.47 -6.25
N PHE A 699 1.88 31.19 -6.61
CA PHE A 699 1.56 30.81 -8.00
C PHE A 699 0.23 31.39 -8.46
N LEU A 700 -0.81 31.35 -7.64
CA LEU A 700 -2.11 31.93 -7.97
C LEU A 700 -2.00 33.45 -8.21
N MET A 701 -1.20 34.18 -7.42
CA MET A 701 -0.97 35.61 -7.59
C MET A 701 -0.12 35.97 -8.82
N VAL A 702 0.89 35.15 -9.14
CA VAL A 702 1.76 35.36 -10.31
C VAL A 702 1.01 35.09 -11.60
N PHE A 703 0.26 33.99 -11.66
CA PHE A 703 -0.49 33.60 -12.84
C PHE A 703 -1.94 34.12 -12.88
N ASP A 704 -2.30 35.03 -11.96
CA ASP A 704 -3.66 35.57 -11.80
C ASP A 704 -4.31 36.00 -13.13
N LYS A 705 -3.58 36.77 -13.97
CA LYS A 705 -4.09 37.23 -15.27
C LYS A 705 -4.46 36.06 -16.21
N ILE A 706 -3.68 34.99 -16.20
CA ILE A 706 -3.93 33.80 -17.03
C ILE A 706 -5.11 33.03 -16.46
N ILE A 707 -5.14 32.84 -15.13
CA ILE A 707 -6.23 32.15 -14.42
C ILE A 707 -7.57 32.84 -14.71
N CYS A 708 -7.64 34.16 -14.57
CA CYS A 708 -8.86 34.92 -14.76
C CYS A 708 -9.37 34.89 -16.22
N LYS A 709 -8.47 34.78 -17.21
CA LYS A 709 -8.83 34.64 -18.62
C LYS A 709 -9.29 33.25 -19.01
N THR A 710 -8.71 32.23 -18.43
CA THR A 710 -8.94 30.83 -18.85
C THR A 710 -10.00 30.11 -18.01
N THR A 711 -10.42 30.68 -16.88
CA THR A 711 -11.42 30.09 -15.98
C THR A 711 -12.81 30.65 -16.29
N LYS A 712 -13.75 29.74 -16.61
CA LYS A 712 -15.12 30.13 -16.98
C LYS A 712 -15.84 30.95 -15.90
N ARG A 713 -15.54 30.69 -14.62
CA ARG A 713 -16.16 31.35 -13.47
C ARG A 713 -15.78 32.82 -13.33
N THR A 714 -14.54 33.18 -13.62
CA THR A 714 -13.99 34.54 -13.47
C THR A 714 -14.06 35.36 -14.75
N ARG A 715 -14.32 34.73 -15.90
CA ARG A 715 -14.30 35.41 -17.23
C ARG A 715 -15.34 36.53 -17.39
N HIS A 716 -16.40 36.50 -16.57
CA HIS A 716 -17.51 37.46 -16.61
C HIS A 716 -17.57 38.39 -15.39
N ALA A 717 -16.58 38.31 -14.48
CA ALA A 717 -16.50 39.19 -13.33
C ALA A 717 -15.74 40.48 -13.66
N ASP A 718 -16.20 41.62 -13.12
CA ASP A 718 -15.46 42.90 -13.18
C ASP A 718 -14.19 42.82 -12.33
N ILE A 719 -13.13 42.29 -12.93
CA ILE A 719 -11.88 42.00 -12.25
C ILE A 719 -11.00 43.23 -12.24
N LYS A 720 -10.71 43.77 -11.05
CA LYS A 720 -9.66 44.76 -10.83
C LYS A 720 -8.29 44.05 -10.88
N TYR A 721 -7.46 44.38 -11.85
CA TYR A 721 -6.10 43.85 -12.03
C TYR A 721 -5.08 44.56 -11.16
#